data_4c1a616cf69d1243d098bcddb1954f06
#
_entry.id   4c1a616cf69d1243d098bcddb1954f06
#
_cell.length_a   1.000
_cell.length_b   1.000
_cell.length_c   1.000
_cell.angle_alpha   90.00
_cell.angle_beta   90.00
_cell.angle_gamma   90.00
#
_symmetry.space_group_name_H-M   'P 1'
#
loop_
_entity.id
_entity.type
_entity.pdbx_description
1 polymer ?
#
loop_
_entity_poly.entity_id
_entity_poly.type
_entity_poly.pdbx_seq_one_letter_code
_entity_poly.pdbx_strand_id
1 'polypeptide(L)'
;VYRRKKESFTGSSSTFKGDELKSVGAQNVLQSLKTLDPSFKIMENSLSGSNPNKMPDIEIRGKSSVAGLKEEYGSDPNQPLFILDGFETTLETVMNLNMNRVASVTLLKDAASTAIYGSKAANGVVVIETKAPAKGKLQISYKGDYSLDFADLSDYNLMNSREKLEFEKLAGVYKDNTSDPFNQIKLDNLYNSRLRDIEQGVDTYWLSVPLRTGFTHKHNVYAEGGEGNVRYGLGLNYGMVNGVMKGSDRETLGGNLDLIYRTGKFQFSNKLSIDYLETNNPAVSFAEYAQANPYYKKYGANGKINKYLYYPEDGLNDNPVSNPLWNAHLNNYDKGQRFGFTNNFIAEWFATDDLRVRAKFGITKYDDTQDERLSPEHTDFDDKEATQKGLFKHSLQKHLYYEGDISATYGKLIAKKHQLNAVLGFNFNNTTSKTNGYSATGFTDDQFAAPSFANNYPTGGKPRYSENIKHASSFYLNGGYAYDNRYLLDFNLRNDGASMFGTDNRFRTTWSVGLGWNIHHEKWLEDSDLFQLLKLRASVGNPGNQNFSAYQAYTTYIFNSLMSNIFGTGVIINSLGNNDLAWQETINYNFGADITTLGNRLNLTLDYFIKNTDPLLAIITTPGSMGVTSEALNAGKQKTNGWEATVKFSPIYMPQQRINWNISLSATHAKSKYANIGNAFSALNESGKTSLHNTTRYYDGGSPTAIWAVRSAGIDPATGKELFIKRDGTYSFTYDASDEVVCGDTEPDVEGLLGTTFYYKGFSFSCYFRYQYGGQLFNSSLFDKVENIGTADVYNNQDRRALYDRWSVNNRNALYKGISMVQKTDKSSRFVMDENTLTCESINIGYEFPLNIAKKFGMQALSIQANMNDIFRCSTVKAERGIDYPFARTVSFSIGATF
;
A
#
# COMPACT_ATOMS: atom_id res chain seq x y z
N VAL A 1 1.70 12.50 -23.13
CA VAL A 1 2.45 12.18 -24.32
C VAL A 1 1.63 11.41 -25.35
N TYR A 2 0.80 10.43 -25.02
CA TYR A 2 0.00 9.69 -25.99
C TYR A 2 -1.50 9.88 -25.74
N ARG A 3 -2.11 10.88 -26.32
CA ARG A 3 -3.56 10.97 -26.48
C ARG A 3 -3.98 10.19 -27.75
N ARG A 4 -3.62 8.92 -27.83
CA ARG A 4 -4.07 8.05 -28.92
C ARG A 4 -5.45 7.50 -28.55
N LYS A 5 -6.34 7.42 -29.53
CA LYS A 5 -7.64 6.76 -29.35
C LYS A 5 -7.40 5.25 -29.13
N LYS A 6 -8.27 4.60 -28.36
CA LYS A 6 -8.20 3.14 -28.12
C LYS A 6 -8.07 2.32 -29.42
N GLU A 7 -8.69 2.78 -30.50
CA GLU A 7 -8.60 2.18 -31.85
C GLU A 7 -7.17 2.18 -32.44
N SER A 8 -6.35 3.17 -32.11
CA SER A 8 -5.04 3.38 -32.76
C SER A 8 -3.85 2.93 -31.89
N PHE A 9 -4.07 2.22 -30.79
CA PHE A 9 -3.02 1.81 -29.85
C PHE A 9 -3.08 0.31 -29.58
N THR A 10 -1.95 -0.38 -29.64
CA THR A 10 -1.88 -1.86 -29.54
C THR A 10 -1.75 -2.38 -28.12
N GLY A 11 -1.35 -1.54 -27.16
CA GLY A 11 -1.12 -1.92 -25.76
C GLY A 11 -2.39 -2.05 -24.92
N SER A 12 -2.28 -2.75 -23.78
CA SER A 12 -3.33 -2.87 -22.77
C SER A 12 -3.31 -1.64 -21.85
N SER A 13 -4.43 -0.90 -21.82
CA SER A 13 -4.58 0.27 -20.98
C SER A 13 -6.01 0.51 -20.57
N SER A 14 -6.20 1.04 -19.34
CA SER A 14 -7.50 1.53 -18.85
C SER A 14 -7.40 3.04 -18.61
N THR A 15 -8.28 3.82 -19.23
CA THR A 15 -8.32 5.28 -19.04
C THR A 15 -9.63 5.70 -18.42
N PHE A 16 -9.54 6.44 -17.33
CA PHE A 16 -10.65 6.98 -16.56
C PHE A 16 -10.61 8.52 -16.63
N LYS A 17 -11.74 9.13 -17.00
CA LYS A 17 -11.86 10.59 -17.00
C LYS A 17 -12.04 11.13 -15.58
N GLY A 18 -11.67 12.39 -15.34
CA GLY A 18 -11.79 13.00 -14.02
C GLY A 18 -13.21 12.94 -13.43
N ASP A 19 -14.24 13.02 -14.27
CA ASP A 19 -15.65 12.93 -13.82
C ASP A 19 -16.03 11.49 -13.44
N GLU A 20 -15.50 10.48 -14.14
CA GLU A 20 -15.67 9.06 -13.79
C GLU A 20 -14.99 8.75 -12.46
N LEU A 21 -13.77 9.25 -12.24
CA LEU A 21 -13.05 9.12 -10.97
C LEU A 21 -13.82 9.73 -9.80
N LYS A 22 -14.45 10.88 -10.00
CA LYS A 22 -15.27 11.52 -8.96
C LYS A 22 -16.59 10.81 -8.70
N SER A 23 -17.17 10.16 -9.72
CA SER A 23 -18.47 9.49 -9.60
C SER A 23 -18.45 8.31 -8.62
N VAL A 24 -17.30 7.77 -8.29
CA VAL A 24 -17.16 6.70 -7.29
C VAL A 24 -16.98 7.23 -5.86
N GLY A 25 -17.04 8.54 -5.66
CA GLY A 25 -17.04 9.16 -4.34
C GLY A 25 -15.75 9.00 -3.53
N ALA A 26 -14.64 8.67 -4.19
CA ALA A 26 -13.39 8.44 -3.51
C ALA A 26 -12.72 9.74 -3.03
N GLN A 27 -12.06 9.66 -1.89
CA GLN A 27 -11.36 10.80 -1.27
C GLN A 27 -10.09 11.21 -2.00
N ASN A 28 -9.50 10.29 -2.80
CA ASN A 28 -8.28 10.49 -3.57
C ASN A 28 -8.25 9.64 -4.85
N VAL A 29 -7.28 9.94 -5.73
CA VAL A 29 -7.10 9.26 -7.02
C VAL A 29 -6.92 7.75 -6.88
N LEU A 30 -6.16 7.30 -5.88
CA LEU A 30 -5.82 5.88 -5.70
C LEU A 30 -7.05 5.07 -5.31
N GLN A 31 -7.87 5.58 -4.42
CA GLN A 31 -9.13 4.94 -4.01
C GLN A 31 -10.11 4.84 -5.18
N SER A 32 -10.17 5.88 -6.03
CA SER A 32 -10.98 5.83 -7.25
C SER A 32 -10.48 4.75 -8.21
N LEU A 33 -9.16 4.61 -8.39
CA LEU A 33 -8.59 3.56 -9.24
C LEU A 33 -8.86 2.17 -8.69
N LYS A 34 -8.70 1.96 -7.37
CA LYS A 34 -9.05 0.70 -6.69
C LYS A 34 -10.48 0.30 -7.00
N THR A 35 -11.42 1.27 -6.96
CA THR A 35 -12.86 1.02 -7.18
C THR A 35 -13.24 0.83 -8.66
N LEU A 36 -12.41 1.28 -9.60
CA LEU A 36 -12.74 1.25 -11.05
C LEU A 36 -11.99 0.18 -11.85
N ASP A 37 -10.82 -0.26 -11.39
CA ASP A 37 -9.98 -1.24 -12.10
C ASP A 37 -9.54 -2.39 -11.18
N PRO A 38 -9.92 -3.65 -11.47
CA PRO A 38 -9.60 -4.79 -10.61
C PRO A 38 -8.11 -5.14 -10.61
N SER A 39 -7.36 -4.74 -11.65
CA SER A 39 -5.92 -4.98 -11.71
C SER A 39 -5.10 -4.04 -10.84
N PHE A 40 -5.70 -2.92 -10.41
CA PHE A 40 -5.09 -1.97 -9.48
C PHE A 40 -5.49 -2.34 -8.05
N LYS A 41 -4.54 -2.93 -7.34
CA LYS A 41 -4.74 -3.39 -5.96
C LYS A 41 -4.06 -2.43 -5.00
N ILE A 42 -4.81 -1.97 -4.00
CA ILE A 42 -4.24 -1.40 -2.77
C ILE A 42 -4.21 -2.56 -1.79
N MET A 43 -3.00 -2.97 -1.39
CA MET A 43 -2.82 -4.08 -0.45
C MET A 43 -3.32 -3.67 0.92
N GLU A 44 -4.18 -4.49 1.48
CA GLU A 44 -4.71 -4.26 2.81
C GLU A 44 -3.61 -4.46 3.86
N ASN A 45 -3.34 -3.44 4.67
CA ASN A 45 -2.40 -3.53 5.76
C ASN A 45 -3.14 -3.79 7.08
N SER A 46 -3.15 -5.05 7.51
CA SER A 46 -3.81 -5.48 8.74
C SER A 46 -3.22 -4.86 10.00
N LEU A 47 -2.00 -4.32 9.97
CA LEU A 47 -1.40 -3.61 11.10
C LEU A 47 -1.87 -2.15 11.14
N SER A 48 -1.68 -1.44 10.03
CA SER A 48 -1.88 0.03 9.99
C SER A 48 -3.30 0.47 9.69
N GLY A 49 -4.20 -0.43 9.28
CA GLY A 49 -5.62 -0.12 9.04
C GLY A 49 -5.84 1.15 8.20
N SER A 50 -6.66 2.06 8.72
CA SER A 50 -6.96 3.36 8.10
C SER A 50 -6.11 4.53 8.63
N ASN A 51 -4.87 4.28 9.07
CA ASN A 51 -3.97 5.34 9.52
C ASN A 51 -3.70 6.36 8.40
N PRO A 52 -4.06 7.65 8.55
CA PRO A 52 -3.91 8.65 7.50
C PRO A 52 -2.46 8.98 7.16
N ASN A 53 -1.51 8.61 8.01
CA ASN A 53 -0.08 8.90 7.87
C ASN A 53 0.72 7.74 7.26
N LYS A 54 0.10 6.58 7.01
CA LYS A 54 0.75 5.43 6.37
C LYS A 54 0.42 5.34 4.88
N MET A 55 1.47 5.21 4.07
CA MET A 55 1.30 5.00 2.63
C MET A 55 0.91 3.54 2.36
N PRO A 56 -0.08 3.30 1.48
CA PRO A 56 -0.46 1.96 1.09
C PRO A 56 0.55 1.34 0.13
N ASP A 57 0.67 0.02 0.15
CA ASP A 57 1.32 -0.76 -0.90
C ASP A 57 0.38 -0.94 -2.09
N ILE A 58 0.93 -0.78 -3.31
CA ILE A 58 0.13 -0.84 -4.54
C ILE A 58 0.75 -1.83 -5.51
N GLU A 59 -0.08 -2.65 -6.12
CA GLU A 59 0.30 -3.62 -7.13
C GLU A 59 -0.59 -3.52 -8.38
N ILE A 60 0.02 -3.81 -9.56
CA ILE A 60 -0.70 -3.94 -10.83
C ILE A 60 -0.35 -5.31 -11.46
N ARG A 61 -1.34 -6.19 -11.63
CA ARG A 61 -1.15 -7.54 -12.20
C ARG A 61 -0.13 -8.39 -11.44
N GLY A 62 -0.13 -8.35 -10.10
CA GLY A 62 0.71 -9.17 -9.23
C GLY A 62 2.17 -8.73 -9.11
N LYS A 63 2.94 -9.48 -8.32
CA LYS A 63 4.34 -9.18 -7.97
C LYS A 63 5.31 -9.68 -9.03
N SER A 64 6.41 -8.97 -9.20
CA SER A 64 7.53 -9.34 -10.07
C SER A 64 8.83 -9.62 -9.29
N SER A 65 8.83 -9.50 -7.97
CA SER A 65 9.97 -9.72 -7.08
C SER A 65 9.76 -10.92 -6.17
N VAL A 66 10.84 -11.36 -5.51
CA VAL A 66 10.77 -12.44 -4.51
C VAL A 66 9.90 -12.00 -3.33
N ALA A 67 8.93 -12.82 -2.96
CA ALA A 67 8.03 -12.54 -1.84
C ALA A 67 8.80 -12.54 -0.50
N GLY A 68 8.35 -11.72 0.45
CA GLY A 68 8.88 -11.71 1.82
C GLY A 68 10.22 -10.98 2.02
N LEU A 69 10.81 -10.40 0.96
CA LEU A 69 12.11 -9.69 1.03
C LEU A 69 11.97 -8.18 0.75
N LYS A 70 10.80 -7.60 1.01
CA LYS A 70 10.55 -6.17 0.70
C LYS A 70 11.46 -5.24 1.47
N GLU A 71 11.65 -5.49 2.76
CA GLU A 71 12.43 -4.65 3.65
C GLU A 71 13.93 -4.65 3.28
N GLU A 72 14.45 -5.79 2.81
CA GLU A 72 15.83 -5.95 2.40
C GLU A 72 16.16 -5.18 1.11
N TYR A 73 15.17 -4.91 0.27
CA TYR A 73 15.39 -4.12 -0.95
C TYR A 73 15.55 -2.61 -0.67
N GLY A 74 15.14 -2.12 0.50
CA GLY A 74 15.18 -0.70 0.87
C GLY A 74 14.28 0.22 0.02
N SER A 75 13.45 -0.37 -0.84
CA SER A 75 12.39 0.25 -1.64
C SER A 75 11.41 -0.84 -2.07
N ASP A 76 10.16 -0.47 -2.42
CA ASP A 76 9.20 -1.46 -2.91
C ASP A 76 9.49 -1.80 -4.38
N PRO A 77 10.04 -3.00 -4.70
CA PRO A 77 10.35 -3.38 -6.07
C PRO A 77 9.11 -3.63 -6.94
N ASN A 78 7.92 -3.77 -6.33
CA ASN A 78 6.66 -4.04 -7.03
C ASN A 78 5.81 -2.79 -7.27
N GLN A 79 6.20 -1.63 -6.72
CA GLN A 79 5.46 -0.39 -6.85
C GLN A 79 5.37 0.04 -8.33
N PRO A 80 4.17 0.42 -8.84
CA PRO A 80 4.04 1.00 -10.16
C PRO A 80 4.68 2.38 -10.26
N LEU A 81 5.07 2.78 -11.45
CA LEU A 81 5.57 4.13 -11.72
C LEU A 81 4.42 5.12 -11.80
N PHE A 82 4.54 6.25 -11.11
CA PHE A 82 3.57 7.35 -11.18
C PHE A 82 4.11 8.48 -12.04
N ILE A 83 3.29 8.94 -12.99
CA ILE A 83 3.62 10.06 -13.90
C ILE A 83 2.53 11.11 -13.77
N LEU A 84 2.91 12.34 -13.42
CA LEU A 84 2.02 13.50 -13.34
C LEU A 84 2.41 14.52 -14.41
N ASP A 85 1.52 14.77 -15.37
CA ASP A 85 1.72 15.71 -16.49
C ASP A 85 3.00 15.46 -17.29
N GLY A 86 3.44 14.18 -17.36
CA GLY A 86 4.62 13.74 -18.10
C GLY A 86 5.93 13.76 -17.31
N PHE A 87 5.89 14.00 -16.00
CA PHE A 87 7.03 13.94 -15.08
C PHE A 87 6.83 12.83 -14.06
N GLU A 88 7.93 12.21 -13.63
CA GLU A 88 7.89 11.23 -12.55
C GLU A 88 7.48 11.89 -11.24
N THR A 89 6.64 11.21 -10.46
CA THR A 89 6.14 11.72 -9.19
C THR A 89 6.01 10.61 -8.15
N THR A 90 5.81 10.99 -6.89
CA THR A 90 5.68 10.03 -5.79
C THR A 90 4.23 9.60 -5.56
N LEU A 91 4.05 8.42 -4.95
CA LEU A 91 2.76 7.93 -4.49
C LEU A 91 2.07 8.94 -3.58
N GLU A 92 2.80 9.57 -2.68
CA GLU A 92 2.27 10.57 -1.76
C GLU A 92 1.73 11.82 -2.47
N THR A 93 2.45 12.32 -3.49
CA THR A 93 1.96 13.43 -4.33
C THR A 93 0.64 13.06 -5.00
N VAL A 94 0.51 11.84 -5.50
CA VAL A 94 -0.73 11.34 -6.12
C VAL A 94 -1.87 11.23 -5.11
N MET A 95 -1.58 10.76 -3.90
CA MET A 95 -2.58 10.64 -2.82
C MET A 95 -3.12 12.00 -2.38
N ASN A 96 -2.26 13.02 -2.35
CA ASN A 96 -2.62 14.40 -1.95
C ASN A 96 -3.16 15.25 -3.11
N LEU A 97 -3.17 14.70 -4.35
CA LEU A 97 -3.59 15.45 -5.53
C LEU A 97 -5.07 15.83 -5.47
N ASN A 98 -5.37 17.09 -5.76
CA ASN A 98 -6.74 17.57 -5.88
C ASN A 98 -7.46 16.91 -7.07
N MET A 99 -8.47 16.08 -6.78
CA MET A 99 -9.28 15.35 -7.76
C MET A 99 -9.95 16.26 -8.80
N ASN A 100 -10.23 17.53 -8.49
CA ASN A 100 -10.85 18.46 -9.45
C ASN A 100 -9.91 18.89 -10.56
N ARG A 101 -8.61 18.86 -10.28
CA ARG A 101 -7.55 19.16 -11.23
C ARG A 101 -7.28 18.01 -12.18
N VAL A 102 -7.73 16.79 -11.85
CA VAL A 102 -7.51 15.61 -12.68
C VAL A 102 -8.40 15.67 -13.92
N ALA A 103 -7.78 15.59 -15.09
CA ALA A 103 -8.46 15.45 -16.38
C ALA A 103 -8.69 13.99 -16.71
N SER A 104 -7.66 13.16 -16.54
CA SER A 104 -7.71 11.72 -16.76
C SER A 104 -6.63 11.00 -15.98
N VAL A 105 -6.88 9.72 -15.70
CA VAL A 105 -5.88 8.77 -15.23
C VAL A 105 -5.87 7.57 -16.15
N THR A 106 -4.68 7.18 -16.61
CA THR A 106 -4.49 6.02 -17.49
C THR A 106 -3.58 5.01 -16.80
N LEU A 107 -4.07 3.79 -16.65
CA LEU A 107 -3.28 2.64 -16.21
C LEU A 107 -2.69 1.96 -17.44
N LEU A 108 -1.38 1.84 -17.51
CA LEU A 108 -0.64 1.11 -18.54
C LEU A 108 -0.19 -0.22 -17.95
N LYS A 109 -0.58 -1.34 -18.56
CA LYS A 109 -0.52 -2.67 -17.92
C LYS A 109 0.40 -3.68 -18.62
N ASP A 110 0.76 -3.43 -19.88
CA ASP A 110 1.58 -4.36 -20.68
C ASP A 110 2.84 -3.70 -21.23
N ALA A 111 3.76 -4.51 -21.78
CA ALA A 111 5.03 -4.01 -22.30
C ALA A 111 4.88 -2.98 -23.43
N ALA A 112 3.91 -3.13 -24.34
CA ALA A 112 3.69 -2.19 -25.43
C ALA A 112 3.25 -0.81 -24.95
N SER A 113 2.50 -0.74 -23.84
CA SER A 113 2.06 0.51 -23.23
C SER A 113 3.12 1.14 -22.33
N THR A 114 3.90 0.33 -21.61
CA THR A 114 4.82 0.80 -20.57
C THR A 114 6.24 1.05 -21.06
N ALA A 115 6.68 0.46 -22.20
CA ALA A 115 8.06 0.53 -22.67
C ALA A 115 8.58 1.96 -22.94
N ILE A 116 7.70 2.92 -23.20
CA ILE A 116 8.08 4.32 -23.36
C ILE A 116 8.68 4.90 -22.06
N TYR A 117 8.29 4.39 -20.90
CA TYR A 117 8.79 4.79 -19.58
C TYR A 117 10.00 3.98 -19.13
N GLY A 118 10.39 2.97 -19.94
CA GLY A 118 11.59 2.16 -19.74
C GLY A 118 11.53 1.23 -18.55
N SER A 119 12.69 0.97 -18.00
CA SER A 119 12.92 -0.03 -16.97
C SER A 119 12.32 0.30 -15.58
N LYS A 120 11.81 1.49 -15.34
CA LYS A 120 11.01 1.81 -14.13
C LYS A 120 9.56 1.31 -14.21
N ALA A 121 9.13 0.85 -15.37
CA ALA A 121 7.74 0.59 -15.70
C ALA A 121 7.32 -0.88 -15.70
N ALA A 122 8.18 -1.79 -15.22
CA ALA A 122 7.93 -3.25 -15.19
C ALA A 122 6.64 -3.64 -14.46
N ASN A 123 6.28 -2.88 -13.44
CA ASN A 123 5.11 -3.12 -12.59
C ASN A 123 3.88 -2.30 -13.03
N GLY A 124 3.90 -1.77 -14.27
CA GLY A 124 2.85 -0.89 -14.78
C GLY A 124 3.12 0.59 -14.50
N VAL A 125 2.33 1.45 -15.13
CA VAL A 125 2.44 2.91 -15.00
C VAL A 125 1.07 3.52 -14.78
N VAL A 126 1.01 4.43 -13.82
CA VAL A 126 -0.16 5.27 -13.54
C VAL A 126 0.12 6.67 -14.10
N VAL A 127 -0.48 7.00 -15.23
CA VAL A 127 -0.32 8.30 -15.89
C VAL A 127 -1.49 9.21 -15.51
N ILE A 128 -1.19 10.33 -14.87
CA ILE A 128 -2.17 11.30 -14.41
C ILE A 128 -1.99 12.58 -15.23
N GLU A 129 -3.04 13.03 -15.86
CA GLU A 129 -3.07 14.31 -16.55
C GLU A 129 -3.97 15.29 -15.79
N THR A 130 -3.46 16.48 -15.52
CA THR A 130 -4.25 17.57 -14.93
C THR A 130 -4.92 18.40 -16.00
N LYS A 131 -6.00 19.10 -15.63
CA LYS A 131 -6.70 20.04 -16.52
C LYS A 131 -5.80 21.24 -16.81
N ALA A 132 -5.63 21.56 -18.08
CA ALA A 132 -4.97 22.80 -18.48
C ALA A 132 -5.89 24.01 -18.16
N PRO A 133 -5.34 25.16 -17.74
CA PRO A 133 -6.13 26.37 -17.50
C PRO A 133 -7.00 26.74 -18.71
N ALA A 134 -8.25 27.11 -18.45
CA ALA A 134 -9.22 27.49 -19.49
C ALA A 134 -8.85 28.85 -20.13
N LYS A 135 -9.27 29.02 -21.39
CA LYS A 135 -9.27 30.33 -22.03
C LYS A 135 -10.51 31.10 -21.60
N GLY A 136 -10.37 32.41 -21.44
CA GLY A 136 -11.49 33.30 -21.20
C GLY A 136 -11.29 34.16 -19.95
N LYS A 137 -12.41 34.76 -19.50
CA LYS A 137 -12.44 35.57 -18.29
C LYS A 137 -12.02 34.74 -17.08
N LEU A 138 -11.54 35.41 -16.06
CA LEU A 138 -11.23 34.79 -14.78
C LEU A 138 -12.42 33.99 -14.24
N GLN A 139 -12.20 32.73 -13.94
CA GLN A 139 -13.15 31.87 -13.25
C GLN A 139 -12.52 31.42 -11.93
N ILE A 140 -13.32 31.41 -10.87
CA ILE A 140 -12.91 30.96 -9.56
C ILE A 140 -13.77 29.75 -9.22
N SER A 141 -13.12 28.63 -8.92
CA SER A 141 -13.79 27.40 -8.46
C SER A 141 -13.42 27.13 -7.01
N TYR A 142 -14.42 26.80 -6.21
CA TYR A 142 -14.25 26.34 -4.84
C TYR A 142 -14.77 24.92 -4.69
N LYS A 143 -14.06 24.08 -3.95
CA LYS A 143 -14.55 22.79 -3.48
C LYS A 143 -14.24 22.62 -2.00
N GLY A 144 -15.27 22.29 -1.23
CA GLY A 144 -15.16 21.84 0.16
C GLY A 144 -15.54 20.37 0.27
N ASP A 145 -14.67 19.57 0.88
CA ASP A 145 -14.93 18.17 1.19
C ASP A 145 -14.89 17.99 2.72
N TYR A 146 -15.93 17.34 3.28
CA TYR A 146 -16.06 17.09 4.70
C TYR A 146 -16.35 15.62 4.92
N SER A 147 -15.65 14.95 5.86
CA SER A 147 -15.95 13.57 6.20
C SER A 147 -15.93 13.28 7.68
N LEU A 148 -16.73 12.28 8.07
CA LEU A 148 -16.78 11.68 9.37
C LEU A 148 -16.30 10.23 9.24
N ASP A 149 -15.34 9.86 10.09
CA ASP A 149 -14.72 8.54 10.09
C ASP A 149 -15.07 7.82 11.40
N PHE A 150 -15.59 6.60 11.30
CA PHE A 150 -16.00 5.76 12.42
C PHE A 150 -15.16 4.49 12.44
N ALA A 151 -14.53 4.19 13.58
CA ALA A 151 -13.72 2.98 13.70
C ALA A 151 -14.56 1.72 13.49
N ASP A 152 -14.06 0.79 12.67
CA ASP A 152 -14.65 -0.53 12.46
C ASP A 152 -13.98 -1.58 13.35
N LEU A 153 -14.67 -2.00 14.39
CA LEU A 153 -14.21 -3.00 15.35
C LEU A 153 -14.90 -4.36 15.17
N SER A 154 -15.58 -4.57 14.03
CA SER A 154 -16.39 -5.78 13.79
C SER A 154 -15.56 -7.07 13.73
N ASP A 155 -14.27 -6.97 13.43
CA ASP A 155 -13.36 -8.11 13.35
C ASP A 155 -12.75 -8.51 14.71
N TYR A 156 -12.87 -7.66 15.74
CA TYR A 156 -12.43 -7.97 17.10
C TYR A 156 -13.43 -8.86 17.83
N ASN A 157 -12.94 -9.83 18.59
CA ASN A 157 -13.73 -10.81 19.33
C ASN A 157 -13.15 -11.07 20.73
N LEU A 158 -12.82 -9.97 21.46
CA LEU A 158 -12.17 -10.06 22.76
C LEU A 158 -13.12 -10.55 23.86
N MET A 159 -12.55 -11.14 24.90
CA MET A 159 -13.28 -11.57 26.10
C MET A 159 -13.79 -10.37 26.90
N ASN A 160 -14.95 -10.51 27.55
CA ASN A 160 -15.40 -9.63 28.63
C ASN A 160 -14.72 -9.99 29.97
N SER A 161 -14.95 -9.21 31.01
CA SER A 161 -14.30 -9.36 32.33
C SER A 161 -14.51 -10.73 32.94
N ARG A 162 -15.72 -11.26 32.87
CA ARG A 162 -16.09 -12.57 33.45
C ARG A 162 -15.45 -13.71 32.64
N GLU A 163 -15.51 -13.65 31.32
CA GLU A 163 -14.89 -14.61 30.42
C GLU A 163 -13.37 -14.66 30.63
N LYS A 164 -12.75 -13.51 30.77
CA LYS A 164 -11.31 -13.40 30.97
C LYS A 164 -10.87 -14.01 32.31
N LEU A 165 -11.57 -13.70 33.39
CA LEU A 165 -11.29 -14.25 34.72
C LEU A 165 -11.45 -15.79 34.74
N GLU A 166 -12.49 -16.31 34.08
CA GLU A 166 -12.71 -17.77 33.97
C GLU A 166 -11.61 -18.44 33.13
N PHE A 167 -11.20 -17.81 32.02
CA PHE A 167 -10.08 -18.30 31.21
C PHE A 167 -8.79 -18.37 32.02
N GLU A 168 -8.44 -17.34 32.78
CA GLU A 168 -7.24 -17.31 33.63
C GLU A 168 -7.28 -18.38 34.72
N LYS A 169 -8.45 -18.59 35.32
CA LYS A 169 -8.65 -19.67 36.28
C LYS A 169 -8.42 -21.06 35.66
N LEU A 170 -8.97 -21.31 34.49
CA LEU A 170 -8.76 -22.57 33.74
C LEU A 170 -7.32 -22.75 33.26
N ALA A 171 -6.63 -21.64 32.96
CA ALA A 171 -5.23 -21.62 32.58
C ALA A 171 -4.27 -21.85 33.77
N GLY A 172 -4.80 -21.81 35.01
CA GLY A 172 -4.01 -22.05 36.22
C GLY A 172 -3.24 -20.82 36.72
N VAL A 173 -3.60 -19.60 36.27
CA VAL A 173 -2.94 -18.35 36.70
C VAL A 173 -3.00 -18.17 38.23
N TYR A 174 -4.09 -18.61 38.85
CA TYR A 174 -4.33 -18.47 40.29
C TYR A 174 -3.95 -19.73 41.08
N LYS A 175 -3.08 -20.59 40.52
CA LYS A 175 -2.59 -21.79 41.17
C LYS A 175 -1.09 -21.69 41.40
N ASP A 176 -0.66 -21.82 42.68
CA ASP A 176 0.74 -21.85 43.00
C ASP A 176 1.38 -23.18 42.56
N ASN A 177 2.54 -23.07 41.91
CA ASN A 177 3.35 -24.19 41.46
C ASN A 177 4.64 -24.33 42.32
N THR A 178 4.86 -23.47 43.30
CA THR A 178 6.10 -23.42 44.11
C THR A 178 5.97 -24.21 45.40
N SER A 179 4.79 -24.67 45.78
CA SER A 179 4.46 -25.33 47.07
C SER A 179 4.62 -24.40 48.28
N ASP A 180 4.60 -23.07 48.07
CA ASP A 180 4.57 -22.07 49.15
C ASP A 180 3.09 -21.74 49.48
N PRO A 181 2.57 -22.07 50.67
CA PRO A 181 1.20 -21.77 51.03
C PRO A 181 0.88 -20.27 51.04
N PHE A 182 1.86 -19.41 51.31
CA PHE A 182 1.66 -17.95 51.30
C PHE A 182 1.43 -17.42 49.90
N ASN A 183 2.06 -18.00 48.88
CA ASN A 183 1.82 -17.63 47.49
C ASN A 183 0.41 -18.00 47.05
N GLN A 184 -0.08 -19.20 47.44
CA GLN A 184 -1.49 -19.58 47.13
C GLN A 184 -2.49 -18.61 47.75
N ILE A 185 -2.27 -18.15 48.99
CA ILE A 185 -3.13 -17.15 49.65
C ILE A 185 -3.15 -15.81 48.89
N LYS A 186 -1.99 -15.37 48.41
CA LYS A 186 -1.89 -14.15 47.57
C LYS A 186 -2.64 -14.31 46.25
N LEU A 187 -2.50 -15.44 45.56
CA LEU A 187 -3.22 -15.73 44.31
C LEU A 187 -4.73 -15.83 44.52
N ASP A 188 -5.18 -16.43 45.64
CA ASP A 188 -6.61 -16.48 45.99
C ASP A 188 -7.15 -15.08 46.28
N ASN A 189 -6.40 -14.23 46.97
CA ASN A 189 -6.75 -12.83 47.21
C ASN A 189 -6.84 -12.03 45.91
N LEU A 190 -5.90 -12.26 44.99
CA LEU A 190 -5.88 -11.61 43.68
C LEU A 190 -7.13 -12.01 42.86
N TYR A 191 -7.45 -13.32 42.79
CA TYR A 191 -8.66 -13.82 42.15
C TYR A 191 -9.92 -13.18 42.74
N ASN A 192 -10.07 -13.21 44.07
CA ASN A 192 -11.21 -12.68 44.76
C ASN A 192 -11.33 -11.15 44.61
N SER A 193 -10.24 -10.41 44.54
CA SER A 193 -10.23 -8.99 44.25
C SER A 193 -10.76 -8.68 42.85
N ARG A 194 -10.28 -9.42 41.82
CA ARG A 194 -10.76 -9.30 40.45
C ARG A 194 -12.26 -9.67 40.35
N LEU A 195 -12.65 -10.78 40.98
CA LEU A 195 -14.04 -11.20 41.01
C LEU A 195 -14.94 -10.15 41.65
N ARG A 196 -14.54 -9.55 42.79
CA ARG A 196 -15.27 -8.49 43.45
C ARG A 196 -15.47 -7.29 42.52
N ASP A 197 -14.42 -6.88 41.82
CA ASP A 197 -14.50 -5.74 40.89
C ASP A 197 -15.44 -6.05 39.70
N ILE A 198 -15.44 -7.27 39.19
CA ILE A 198 -16.37 -7.75 38.16
C ILE A 198 -17.81 -7.74 38.67
N GLU A 199 -18.05 -8.27 39.87
CA GLU A 199 -19.38 -8.26 40.48
C GLU A 199 -19.89 -6.83 40.78
N GLN A 200 -18.99 -5.87 40.96
CA GLN A 200 -19.30 -4.42 41.05
C GLN A 200 -19.55 -3.78 39.69
N GLY A 201 -19.50 -4.56 38.57
CA GLY A 201 -19.79 -4.08 37.22
C GLY A 201 -18.59 -3.55 36.44
N VAL A 202 -17.35 -3.85 36.87
CA VAL A 202 -16.17 -3.49 36.09
C VAL A 202 -16.06 -4.38 34.85
N ASP A 203 -16.31 -3.79 33.69
CA ASP A 203 -16.12 -4.40 32.37
C ASP A 203 -15.71 -3.31 31.38
N THR A 204 -14.41 -3.02 31.36
CA THR A 204 -13.86 -1.92 30.59
C THR A 204 -13.66 -2.32 29.14
N TYR A 205 -14.41 -1.72 28.23
CA TYR A 205 -14.18 -1.90 26.80
C TYR A 205 -13.00 -1.03 26.33
N TRP A 206 -11.79 -1.57 26.50
CA TRP A 206 -10.54 -0.83 26.24
C TRP A 206 -10.40 -0.36 24.80
N LEU A 207 -10.92 -1.10 23.81
CA LEU A 207 -10.86 -0.72 22.40
C LEU A 207 -11.50 0.66 22.12
N SER A 208 -12.49 1.08 22.91
CA SER A 208 -13.14 2.39 22.72
C SER A 208 -12.33 3.56 23.31
N VAL A 209 -11.35 3.29 24.16
CA VAL A 209 -10.65 4.33 24.95
C VAL A 209 -9.81 5.27 24.09
N PRO A 210 -8.97 4.78 23.13
CA PRO A 210 -8.17 5.62 22.27
C PRO A 210 -8.97 6.25 21.13
N LEU A 211 -10.23 5.88 20.94
CA LEU A 211 -11.00 6.24 19.76
C LEU A 211 -11.77 7.55 19.91
N ARG A 212 -11.99 8.17 18.78
CA ARG A 212 -12.89 9.30 18.56
C ARG A 212 -13.58 9.14 17.21
N THR A 213 -14.67 9.88 16.97
CA THR A 213 -15.14 10.10 15.60
C THR A 213 -14.12 10.97 14.89
N GLY A 214 -13.52 10.45 13.85
CA GLY A 214 -12.60 11.22 13.01
C GLY A 214 -13.35 12.30 12.23
N PHE A 215 -12.71 13.41 11.99
CA PHE A 215 -13.27 14.52 11.19
C PHE A 215 -12.24 15.04 10.22
N THR A 216 -12.58 15.04 8.95
CA THR A 216 -11.74 15.57 7.88
C THR A 216 -12.44 16.73 7.19
N HIS A 217 -11.71 17.81 6.95
CA HIS A 217 -12.16 18.86 6.03
C HIS A 217 -11.05 19.26 5.08
N LYS A 218 -11.40 19.45 3.81
CA LYS A 218 -10.48 19.89 2.75
C LYS A 218 -11.12 21.03 1.97
N HIS A 219 -10.34 22.07 1.72
CA HIS A 219 -10.75 23.25 0.99
C HIS A 219 -9.82 23.48 -0.20
N ASN A 220 -10.39 23.63 -1.38
CA ASN A 220 -9.65 23.89 -2.60
C ASN A 220 -10.23 25.10 -3.31
N VAL A 221 -9.41 26.09 -3.59
CA VAL A 221 -9.72 27.27 -4.41
C VAL A 221 -8.86 27.23 -5.65
N TYR A 222 -9.44 27.38 -6.81
CA TYR A 222 -8.71 27.48 -8.06
C TYR A 222 -9.22 28.63 -8.91
N ALA A 223 -8.31 29.54 -9.26
CA ALA A 223 -8.57 30.66 -10.13
C ALA A 223 -7.88 30.41 -11.47
N GLU A 224 -8.60 30.46 -12.57
CA GLU A 224 -8.05 30.26 -13.91
C GLU A 224 -8.61 31.24 -14.93
N GLY A 225 -7.80 31.48 -15.95
CA GLY A 225 -8.17 32.36 -17.03
C GLY A 225 -7.10 32.49 -18.09
N GLY A 226 -7.32 33.37 -19.09
CA GLY A 226 -6.31 33.66 -20.10
C GLY A 226 -6.86 34.34 -21.31
N GLU A 227 -6.09 35.29 -21.82
CA GLU A 227 -6.39 36.04 -23.01
C GLU A 227 -5.22 36.01 -24.00
N GLY A 228 -5.50 35.95 -25.27
CA GLY A 228 -4.50 35.93 -26.33
C GLY A 228 -3.61 34.65 -26.24
N ASN A 229 -2.34 34.87 -25.98
CA ASN A 229 -1.29 33.85 -25.97
C ASN A 229 -1.01 33.23 -24.59
N VAL A 230 -1.56 33.81 -23.53
CA VAL A 230 -1.28 33.44 -22.14
C VAL A 230 -2.50 32.73 -21.52
N ARG A 231 -2.27 31.62 -20.77
CA ARG A 231 -3.21 31.01 -19.87
C ARG A 231 -2.54 30.83 -18.52
N TYR A 232 -3.29 31.05 -17.47
CA TYR A 232 -2.81 30.91 -16.11
C TYR A 232 -3.84 30.21 -15.23
N GLY A 233 -3.33 29.53 -14.22
CA GLY A 233 -4.13 28.92 -13.17
C GLY A 233 -3.38 29.01 -11.85
N LEU A 234 -4.08 29.41 -10.79
CA LEU A 234 -3.58 29.51 -9.44
C LEU A 234 -4.48 28.67 -8.51
N GLY A 235 -3.91 27.68 -7.86
CA GLY A 235 -4.61 26.82 -6.90
C GLY A 235 -4.06 27.01 -5.50
N LEU A 236 -4.96 26.99 -4.52
CA LEU A 236 -4.64 26.89 -3.10
C LEU A 236 -5.46 25.74 -2.51
N ASN A 237 -4.81 24.91 -1.73
CA ASN A 237 -5.45 23.79 -1.05
C ASN A 237 -5.03 23.76 0.42
N TYR A 238 -6.01 23.49 1.26
CA TYR A 238 -5.83 23.24 2.68
C TYR A 238 -6.62 21.98 3.06
N GLY A 239 -6.04 21.12 3.87
CA GLY A 239 -6.69 19.91 4.35
C GLY A 239 -6.26 19.58 5.76
N MET A 240 -7.24 19.21 6.60
CA MET A 240 -7.02 18.68 7.95
C MET A 240 -7.74 17.35 8.07
N VAL A 241 -7.02 16.33 8.47
CA VAL A 241 -7.53 14.97 8.74
C VAL A 241 -7.30 14.68 10.21
N ASN A 242 -8.36 14.62 11.00
CA ASN A 242 -8.32 14.09 12.36
C ASN A 242 -8.75 12.63 12.31
N GLY A 243 -7.81 11.70 12.48
CA GLY A 243 -8.05 10.26 12.40
C GLY A 243 -8.93 9.73 13.54
N VAL A 244 -9.32 8.45 13.43
CA VAL A 244 -10.21 7.78 14.42
C VAL A 244 -9.52 7.49 15.75
N MET A 245 -8.18 7.47 15.78
CA MET A 245 -7.43 7.43 17.04
C MET A 245 -7.08 8.85 17.50
N LYS A 246 -7.16 9.10 18.80
CA LYS A 246 -6.70 10.35 19.42
C LYS A 246 -5.21 10.53 19.19
N GLY A 247 -4.76 11.72 18.81
CA GLY A 247 -3.37 12.02 18.50
C GLY A 247 -2.94 11.62 17.07
N SER A 248 -3.86 11.11 16.24
CA SER A 248 -3.61 10.84 14.83
C SER A 248 -4.16 11.97 13.98
N ASP A 249 -3.28 12.83 13.48
CA ASP A 249 -3.67 14.01 12.71
C ASP A 249 -2.75 14.18 11.48
N ARG A 250 -3.29 14.77 10.42
CA ARG A 250 -2.56 15.11 9.19
C ARG A 250 -3.04 16.45 8.66
N GLU A 251 -2.14 17.41 8.57
CA GLU A 251 -2.41 18.72 8.00
C GLU A 251 -1.65 18.89 6.68
N THR A 252 -2.32 19.43 5.66
CA THR A 252 -1.74 19.70 4.35
C THR A 252 -2.06 21.14 3.93
N LEU A 253 -1.05 21.86 3.47
CA LEU A 253 -1.19 23.17 2.85
C LEU A 253 -0.43 23.17 1.54
N GLY A 254 -1.06 23.58 0.44
CA GLY A 254 -0.40 23.57 -0.85
C GLY A 254 -0.81 24.73 -1.73
N GLY A 255 0.09 25.10 -2.64
CA GLY A 255 -0.15 26.06 -3.69
C GLY A 255 0.37 25.56 -5.03
N ASN A 256 -0.36 25.81 -6.10
CA ASN A 256 0.11 25.51 -7.44
C ASN A 256 -0.13 26.67 -8.41
N LEU A 257 0.84 26.89 -9.30
CA LEU A 257 0.79 27.87 -10.38
C LEU A 257 1.02 27.15 -11.71
N ASP A 258 0.04 27.25 -12.59
CA ASP A 258 0.09 26.74 -13.96
C ASP A 258 0.19 27.93 -14.91
N LEU A 259 1.20 27.97 -15.77
CA LEU A 259 1.38 29.02 -16.78
C LEU A 259 1.63 28.39 -18.15
N ILE A 260 0.84 28.77 -19.15
CA ILE A 260 1.03 28.35 -20.54
C ILE A 260 1.14 29.60 -21.39
N TYR A 261 2.25 29.71 -22.11
CA TYR A 261 2.49 30.80 -23.07
C TYR A 261 2.75 30.22 -24.46
N ARG A 262 2.00 30.71 -25.47
CA ARG A 262 2.16 30.25 -26.84
C ARG A 262 2.43 31.45 -27.76
N THR A 263 3.51 31.38 -28.53
CA THR A 263 3.88 32.43 -29.49
C THR A 263 4.42 31.81 -30.77
N GLY A 264 3.77 32.13 -31.91
CA GLY A 264 4.12 31.54 -33.19
C GLY A 264 4.14 29.99 -33.14
N LYS A 265 5.29 29.38 -33.40
CA LYS A 265 5.54 27.94 -33.40
C LYS A 265 6.02 27.42 -32.06
N PHE A 266 6.09 28.23 -31.00
CA PHE A 266 6.58 27.83 -29.68
C PHE A 266 5.45 27.84 -28.65
N GLN A 267 5.48 26.84 -27.76
CA GLN A 267 4.67 26.80 -26.55
C GLN A 267 5.58 26.53 -25.36
N PHE A 268 5.42 27.34 -24.33
CA PHE A 268 6.09 27.17 -23.05
C PHE A 268 5.04 26.86 -21.99
N SER A 269 5.30 25.89 -21.15
CA SER A 269 4.42 25.52 -20.03
C SER A 269 5.26 25.40 -18.78
N ASN A 270 4.84 26.03 -17.70
CA ASN A 270 5.46 25.91 -16.39
C ASN A 270 4.40 25.53 -15.37
N LYS A 271 4.73 24.57 -14.52
CA LYS A 271 3.92 24.13 -13.39
C LYS A 271 4.78 24.15 -12.15
N LEU A 272 4.43 25.00 -11.21
CA LEU A 272 5.05 25.11 -9.89
C LEU A 272 4.05 24.59 -8.85
N SER A 273 4.50 23.69 -7.96
CA SER A 273 3.78 23.28 -6.76
C SER A 273 4.66 23.51 -5.53
N ILE A 274 4.05 24.01 -4.47
CA ILE A 274 4.67 24.15 -3.14
C ILE A 274 3.74 23.45 -2.18
N ASP A 275 4.29 22.54 -1.37
CA ASP A 275 3.52 21.68 -0.49
C ASP A 275 4.15 21.66 0.91
N TYR A 276 3.29 21.82 1.92
CA TYR A 276 3.60 21.61 3.33
C TYR A 276 2.71 20.51 3.88
N LEU A 277 3.31 19.62 4.64
CA LEU A 277 2.64 18.51 5.32
C LEU A 277 3.12 18.47 6.76
N GLU A 278 2.18 18.32 7.69
CA GLU A 278 2.46 17.97 9.08
C GLU A 278 1.65 16.72 9.45
N THR A 279 2.28 15.81 10.18
CA THR A 279 1.67 14.55 10.64
C THR A 279 1.93 14.35 12.12
N ASN A 280 0.93 13.84 12.84
CA ASN A 280 1.07 13.35 14.20
C ASN A 280 0.57 11.91 14.23
N ASN A 281 1.32 11.02 14.87
CA ASN A 281 0.91 9.64 15.13
C ASN A 281 0.52 9.47 16.60
N PRO A 282 -0.40 8.54 16.93
CA PRO A 282 -0.72 8.23 18.32
C PRO A 282 0.53 7.79 19.08
N ALA A 283 0.71 8.28 20.28
CA ALA A 283 1.84 7.93 21.16
C ALA A 283 1.77 6.48 21.70
N VAL A 284 0.57 5.89 21.68
CA VAL A 284 0.28 4.53 22.14
C VAL A 284 -0.48 3.81 21.02
N SER A 285 -0.04 2.62 20.66
CA SER A 285 -0.66 1.82 19.61
C SER A 285 -2.04 1.31 20.01
N PHE A 286 -2.90 1.02 19.02
CA PHE A 286 -4.21 0.42 19.29
C PHE A 286 -4.06 -0.98 19.91
N ALA A 287 -3.00 -1.71 19.57
CA ALA A 287 -2.69 -3.03 20.12
C ALA A 287 -2.53 -3.01 21.65
N GLU A 288 -1.90 -1.98 22.22
CA GLU A 288 -1.72 -1.86 23.68
C GLU A 288 -3.08 -1.76 24.42
N TYR A 289 -4.04 -1.04 23.84
CA TYR A 289 -5.39 -1.00 24.38
C TYR A 289 -6.14 -2.33 24.20
N ALA A 290 -5.95 -3.00 23.07
CA ALA A 290 -6.56 -4.30 22.80
C ALA A 290 -6.04 -5.40 23.74
N GLN A 291 -4.82 -5.27 24.23
CA GLN A 291 -4.21 -6.20 25.18
C GLN A 291 -4.68 -5.98 26.62
N ALA A 292 -5.17 -4.79 26.97
CA ALA A 292 -5.61 -4.51 28.35
C ALA A 292 -6.83 -5.35 28.74
N ASN A 293 -6.75 -6.01 29.91
CA ASN A 293 -7.84 -6.85 30.40
C ASN A 293 -9.05 -6.03 30.82
N PRO A 294 -10.28 -6.50 30.51
CA PRO A 294 -11.51 -5.76 30.74
C PRO A 294 -11.88 -5.59 32.22
N TYR A 295 -11.33 -6.40 33.13
CA TYR A 295 -11.53 -6.22 34.57
C TYR A 295 -10.64 -5.12 35.20
N TYR A 296 -9.76 -4.46 34.43
CA TYR A 296 -9.01 -3.32 34.90
C TYR A 296 -9.83 -2.02 34.80
N LYS A 297 -9.73 -1.19 35.85
CA LYS A 297 -10.34 0.14 35.90
C LYS A 297 -9.46 1.16 35.17
N LYS A 298 -10.08 2.07 34.43
CA LYS A 298 -9.38 3.18 33.74
C LYS A 298 -8.67 4.13 34.71
N TYR A 299 -9.26 4.33 35.90
CA TYR A 299 -8.79 5.27 36.89
C TYR A 299 -8.67 4.59 38.26
N GLY A 300 -7.69 5.06 39.03
CA GLY A 300 -7.56 4.66 40.44
C GLY A 300 -8.71 5.15 41.32
N ALA A 301 -8.71 4.73 42.58
CA ALA A 301 -9.73 5.13 43.57
C ALA A 301 -9.78 6.66 43.84
N ASN A 302 -8.69 7.35 43.56
CA ASN A 302 -8.57 8.82 43.65
C ASN A 302 -9.05 9.57 42.38
N GLY A 303 -9.59 8.86 41.39
CA GLY A 303 -9.99 9.41 40.08
C GLY A 303 -8.83 9.77 39.15
N LYS A 304 -7.57 9.49 39.52
CA LYS A 304 -6.40 9.75 38.69
C LYS A 304 -6.03 8.51 37.85
N ILE A 305 -5.29 8.73 36.77
CA ILE A 305 -4.71 7.66 35.98
C ILE A 305 -3.51 7.07 36.76
N ASN A 306 -3.57 5.77 37.03
CA ASN A 306 -2.43 5.07 37.64
C ASN A 306 -1.43 4.68 36.53
N LYS A 307 -0.15 4.64 36.84
CA LYS A 307 0.90 4.23 35.92
C LYS A 307 0.74 2.78 35.46
N TYR A 308 0.30 1.91 36.37
CA TYR A 308 0.08 0.49 36.13
C TYR A 308 -1.40 0.13 36.34
N LEU A 309 -1.92 -0.73 35.50
CA LEU A 309 -3.22 -1.39 35.70
C LEU A 309 -3.13 -2.49 36.75
N TYR A 310 -1.98 -3.14 36.83
CA TYR A 310 -1.64 -4.14 37.82
C TYR A 310 -0.16 -4.03 38.16
N TYR A 311 0.15 -4.08 39.46
CA TYR A 311 1.50 -4.19 39.97
C TYR A 311 1.56 -5.37 40.93
N PRO A 312 2.44 -6.39 40.66
CA PRO A 312 2.46 -7.60 41.45
C PRO A 312 2.90 -7.33 42.88
N GLU A 313 2.32 -8.07 43.82
CA GLU A 313 2.80 -8.11 45.21
C GLU A 313 4.14 -8.85 45.32
N ASP A 314 4.94 -8.49 46.31
CA ASP A 314 6.24 -9.13 46.59
C ASP A 314 6.07 -10.67 46.72
N GLY A 315 6.86 -11.41 45.95
CA GLY A 315 6.88 -12.86 45.95
C GLY A 315 5.94 -13.52 44.88
N LEU A 316 5.20 -12.73 44.09
CA LEU A 316 4.56 -13.21 42.87
C LEU A 316 5.52 -12.94 41.69
N ASN A 317 5.78 -13.97 40.90
CA ASN A 317 6.64 -13.88 39.71
C ASN A 317 5.92 -13.31 38.48
N ASP A 318 5.09 -12.29 38.70
CA ASP A 318 4.32 -11.64 37.66
C ASP A 318 5.01 -10.36 37.19
N ASN A 319 4.77 -9.96 35.96
CA ASN A 319 5.21 -8.67 35.45
C ASN A 319 4.14 -7.59 35.68
N PRO A 320 4.54 -6.35 35.96
CA PRO A 320 3.58 -5.24 36.04
C PRO A 320 2.91 -5.02 34.67
N VAL A 321 1.61 -4.71 34.68
CA VAL A 321 0.83 -4.41 33.49
C VAL A 321 0.71 -2.91 33.34
N SER A 322 1.34 -2.35 32.33
CA SER A 322 1.32 -0.93 32.01
C SER A 322 -0.10 -0.43 31.71
N ASN A 323 -0.37 0.79 32.12
CA ASN A 323 -1.62 1.46 31.75
C ASN A 323 -1.42 2.27 30.44
N PRO A 324 -2.05 1.90 29.33
CA PRO A 324 -1.91 2.64 28.08
C PRO A 324 -2.39 4.09 28.19
N LEU A 325 -3.35 4.37 29.09
CA LEU A 325 -3.77 5.75 29.37
C LEU A 325 -2.67 6.58 30.03
N TRP A 326 -1.83 5.98 30.90
CA TRP A 326 -0.71 6.68 31.50
C TRP A 326 0.28 7.11 30.40
N ASN A 327 0.73 6.19 29.59
CA ASN A 327 1.67 6.47 28.50
C ASN A 327 1.08 7.48 27.49
N ALA A 328 -0.24 7.42 27.22
CA ALA A 328 -0.93 8.37 26.34
C ALA A 328 -1.10 9.77 26.96
N HIS A 329 -1.04 9.91 28.31
CA HIS A 329 -1.20 11.18 29.00
C HIS A 329 0.11 11.99 29.08
N LEU A 330 1.25 11.33 28.97
CA LEU A 330 2.57 11.96 28.99
C LEU A 330 2.79 12.83 27.74
N ASN A 331 3.77 13.72 27.80
CA ASN A 331 4.18 14.56 26.67
C ASN A 331 4.94 13.76 25.59
N ASN A 332 4.42 12.60 25.22
CA ASN A 332 4.92 11.78 24.12
C ASN A 332 4.41 12.33 22.79
N TYR A 333 5.22 12.25 21.75
CA TYR A 333 4.79 12.58 20.38
C TYR A 333 5.62 11.84 19.33
N ASP A 334 5.02 11.65 18.17
CA ASP A 334 5.66 11.20 16.93
C ASP A 334 5.16 12.11 15.80
N LYS A 335 5.99 13.09 15.45
CA LYS A 335 5.66 14.19 14.52
C LYS A 335 6.52 14.14 13.28
N GLY A 336 5.86 14.23 12.12
CA GLY A 336 6.50 14.41 10.83
C GLY A 336 6.17 15.77 10.24
N GLN A 337 7.15 16.43 9.62
CA GLN A 337 6.95 17.65 8.85
C GLN A 337 7.68 17.55 7.52
N ARG A 338 7.02 17.95 6.44
CA ARG A 338 7.60 18.06 5.10
C ARG A 338 7.34 19.43 4.54
N PHE A 339 8.38 20.04 3.99
CA PHE A 339 8.26 21.18 3.11
C PHE A 339 8.90 20.85 1.77
N GLY A 340 8.16 21.05 0.69
CA GLY A 340 8.64 20.72 -0.64
C GLY A 340 8.18 21.67 -1.72
N PHE A 341 8.94 21.69 -2.82
CA PHE A 341 8.50 22.30 -4.05
C PHE A 341 8.84 21.44 -5.27
N THR A 342 7.98 21.53 -6.28
CA THR A 342 8.20 20.90 -7.59
C THR A 342 8.01 21.96 -8.67
N ASN A 343 8.95 22.07 -9.59
CA ASN A 343 8.81 22.92 -10.77
C ASN A 343 9.06 22.09 -12.04
N ASN A 344 8.07 22.09 -12.92
CA ASN A 344 8.05 21.36 -14.17
C ASN A 344 7.93 22.32 -15.35
N PHE A 345 8.96 22.41 -16.17
CA PHE A 345 9.02 23.27 -17.34
C PHE A 345 9.01 22.43 -18.62
N ILE A 346 8.20 22.85 -19.59
CA ILE A 346 8.11 22.21 -20.91
C ILE A 346 8.20 23.32 -21.99
N ALA A 347 9.12 23.13 -22.93
CA ALA A 347 9.21 23.93 -24.17
C ALA A 347 8.88 23.04 -25.36
N GLU A 348 7.96 23.47 -26.20
CA GLU A 348 7.55 22.78 -27.43
C GLU A 348 7.76 23.65 -28.64
N TRP A 349 8.44 23.15 -29.65
CA TRP A 349 8.63 23.76 -30.93
C TRP A 349 7.92 23.00 -32.02
N PHE A 350 6.91 23.57 -32.62
CA PHE A 350 6.17 23.05 -33.78
C PHE A 350 6.92 23.44 -35.05
N ALA A 351 8.02 22.75 -35.34
CA ALA A 351 8.94 23.06 -36.42
C ALA A 351 8.23 23.03 -37.78
N THR A 352 7.43 21.99 -38.02
CA THR A 352 6.53 21.87 -39.18
C THR A 352 5.20 21.27 -38.66
N ASP A 353 4.21 21.11 -39.58
CA ASP A 353 2.93 20.48 -39.25
C ASP A 353 3.13 18.99 -38.86
N ASP A 354 4.19 18.34 -39.38
CA ASP A 354 4.51 16.93 -39.15
C ASP A 354 5.57 16.73 -38.04
N LEU A 355 6.36 17.75 -37.69
CA LEU A 355 7.50 17.64 -36.75
C LEU A 355 7.37 18.56 -35.55
N ARG A 356 7.40 17.98 -34.36
CA ARG A 356 7.43 18.68 -33.07
C ARG A 356 8.65 18.26 -32.27
N VAL A 357 9.39 19.23 -31.78
CA VAL A 357 10.48 19.05 -30.80
C VAL A 357 10.00 19.51 -29.43
N ARG A 358 10.30 18.74 -28.41
CA ARG A 358 9.89 18.99 -27.02
C ARG A 358 11.09 18.84 -26.09
N ALA A 359 11.31 19.82 -25.24
CA ALA A 359 12.27 19.77 -24.15
C ALA A 359 11.51 19.89 -22.82
N LYS A 360 11.81 19.03 -21.85
CA LYS A 360 11.28 19.04 -20.49
C LYS A 360 12.41 19.15 -19.49
N PHE A 361 12.18 19.88 -18.42
CA PHE A 361 13.02 19.89 -17.23
C PHE A 361 12.14 19.97 -15.98
N GLY A 362 12.34 19.03 -15.09
CA GLY A 362 11.64 18.94 -13.81
C GLY A 362 12.64 18.95 -12.65
N ILE A 363 12.29 19.63 -11.57
CA ILE A 363 13.03 19.60 -10.32
C ILE A 363 12.04 19.48 -9.16
N THR A 364 12.31 18.54 -8.26
CA THR A 364 11.57 18.33 -7.01
C THR A 364 12.56 18.33 -5.86
N LYS A 365 12.30 19.15 -4.87
CA LYS A 365 13.07 19.17 -3.61
C LYS A 365 12.10 19.14 -2.44
N TYR A 366 12.40 18.30 -1.45
CA TYR A 366 11.71 18.33 -0.17
C TYR A 366 12.65 18.01 0.98
N ASP A 367 12.33 18.57 2.14
CA ASP A 367 12.98 18.32 3.40
C ASP A 367 11.94 17.69 4.33
N ASP A 368 12.21 16.46 4.81
CA ASP A 368 11.39 15.71 5.75
C ASP A 368 12.05 15.70 7.11
N THR A 369 11.34 16.14 8.13
CA THR A 369 11.74 16.04 9.53
C THR A 369 10.82 15.06 10.24
N GLN A 370 11.38 14.14 11.01
CA GLN A 370 10.64 13.23 11.88
C GLN A 370 11.21 13.34 13.28
N ASP A 371 10.35 13.68 14.24
CA ASP A 371 10.68 13.82 15.65
C ASP A 371 9.80 12.89 16.48
N GLU A 372 10.40 11.92 17.17
CA GLU A 372 9.75 11.02 18.10
C GLU A 372 10.25 11.31 19.52
N ARG A 373 9.35 11.46 20.47
CA ARG A 373 9.68 11.63 21.87
C ARG A 373 8.89 10.67 22.75
N LEU A 374 9.61 10.00 23.65
CA LEU A 374 9.06 9.28 24.78
C LEU A 374 9.53 9.93 26.09
N SER A 375 8.61 10.19 26.97
CA SER A 375 8.84 10.75 28.32
C SER A 375 9.73 9.84 29.16
N PRO A 376 10.58 10.38 30.05
CA PRO A 376 11.31 9.58 31.03
C PRO A 376 10.39 8.83 32.01
N GLU A 377 9.12 9.26 32.15
CA GLU A 377 8.11 8.62 32.97
C GLU A 377 7.35 7.50 32.25
N HIS A 378 7.64 7.27 30.96
CA HIS A 378 7.08 6.15 30.20
C HIS A 378 7.42 4.83 30.86
N THR A 379 6.50 3.88 30.86
CA THR A 379 6.68 2.59 31.55
C THR A 379 7.88 1.77 31.05
N ASP A 380 8.33 1.99 29.82
CA ASP A 380 9.50 1.32 29.22
C ASP A 380 10.85 1.73 29.84
N PHE A 381 10.83 2.79 30.66
CA PHE A 381 12.07 3.29 31.29
C PHE A 381 12.14 3.03 32.79
N ASP A 382 11.23 2.26 33.37
CA ASP A 382 11.21 2.06 34.82
C ASP A 382 12.41 1.25 35.33
N ASP A 383 12.87 0.31 34.53
CA ASP A 383 14.06 -0.52 34.79
C ASP A 383 15.38 0.11 34.31
N LYS A 384 15.32 1.32 33.72
CA LYS A 384 16.50 1.97 33.13
C LYS A 384 17.18 2.92 34.12
N GLU A 385 18.50 3.02 33.96
CA GLU A 385 19.31 4.03 34.62
C GLU A 385 18.84 5.44 34.25
N ALA A 386 18.95 6.39 35.16
CA ALA A 386 18.53 7.78 34.98
C ALA A 386 19.08 8.40 33.67
N THR A 387 20.30 8.05 33.30
CA THR A 387 20.97 8.51 32.06
C THR A 387 20.42 7.90 30.78
N GLN A 388 19.57 6.88 30.87
CA GLN A 388 18.94 6.19 29.77
C GLN A 388 17.40 6.37 29.76
N LYS A 389 16.83 7.13 30.69
CA LYS A 389 15.40 7.42 30.76
C LYS A 389 15.00 8.47 29.74
N GLY A 390 13.82 8.27 29.16
CA GLY A 390 13.30 9.11 28.09
C GLY A 390 14.05 8.88 26.77
N LEU A 391 13.42 9.22 25.69
CA LEU A 391 13.97 9.08 24.35
C LEU A 391 13.53 10.25 23.48
N PHE A 392 14.47 10.82 22.74
CA PHE A 392 14.19 11.72 21.64
C PHE A 392 14.92 11.21 20.40
N LYS A 393 14.21 10.97 19.31
CA LYS A 393 14.78 10.63 18.01
C LYS A 393 14.50 11.76 17.04
N HIS A 394 15.52 12.22 16.37
CA HIS A 394 15.46 13.22 15.30
C HIS A 394 15.96 12.62 14.00
N SER A 395 15.25 12.82 12.92
CA SER A 395 15.67 12.46 11.56
C SER A 395 15.30 13.58 10.60
N LEU A 396 16.29 14.07 9.85
CA LEU A 396 16.12 15.03 8.78
C LEU A 396 16.55 14.38 7.47
N GLN A 397 15.63 14.18 6.55
CA GLN A 397 15.90 13.71 5.20
C GLN A 397 15.74 14.85 4.20
N LYS A 398 16.80 15.10 3.40
CA LYS A 398 16.78 16.05 2.30
C LYS A 398 16.76 15.28 0.99
N HIS A 399 15.77 15.54 0.19
CA HIS A 399 15.59 14.88 -1.11
C HIS A 399 15.67 15.91 -2.24
N LEU A 400 16.46 15.58 -3.27
CA LEU A 400 16.56 16.34 -4.49
C LEU A 400 16.45 15.39 -5.68
N TYR A 401 15.43 15.60 -6.49
CA TYR A 401 15.24 14.92 -7.76
C TYR A 401 15.21 15.93 -8.89
N TYR A 402 15.92 15.66 -9.98
CA TYR A 402 15.74 16.41 -11.21
C TYR A 402 15.81 15.48 -12.41
N GLU A 403 15.03 15.82 -13.43
CA GLU A 403 14.96 15.08 -14.68
C GLU A 403 14.96 16.04 -15.87
N GLY A 404 15.53 15.59 -16.97
CA GLY A 404 15.48 16.26 -18.27
C GLY A 404 15.12 15.29 -19.37
N ASP A 405 14.36 15.76 -20.35
CA ASP A 405 13.98 14.98 -21.55
C ASP A 405 13.95 15.88 -22.76
N ILE A 406 14.59 15.43 -23.84
CA ILE A 406 14.51 16.06 -25.14
C ILE A 406 14.01 15.03 -26.15
N SER A 407 12.95 15.38 -26.88
CA SER A 407 12.35 14.46 -27.86
C SER A 407 11.86 15.15 -29.12
N ALA A 408 12.03 14.46 -30.23
CA ALA A 408 11.48 14.86 -31.54
C ALA A 408 10.37 13.87 -31.92
N THR A 409 9.18 14.39 -32.20
CA THR A 409 8.03 13.62 -32.65
C THR A 409 7.71 13.97 -34.08
N TYR A 410 7.72 12.95 -34.94
CA TYR A 410 7.31 13.06 -36.34
C TYR A 410 6.00 12.28 -36.55
N GLY A 411 5.00 12.89 -37.16
CA GLY A 411 3.71 12.23 -37.44
C GLY A 411 3.20 12.65 -38.80
N LYS A 412 2.92 11.67 -39.68
CA LYS A 412 2.46 11.92 -41.06
C LYS A 412 1.41 10.95 -41.52
N LEU A 413 0.40 11.46 -42.18
CA LEU A 413 -0.59 10.67 -42.93
C LEU A 413 -0.26 10.71 -44.42
N ILE A 414 0.17 9.58 -44.98
CA ILE A 414 0.56 9.43 -46.38
C ILE A 414 -0.56 8.72 -47.14
N ALA A 415 -0.91 9.24 -48.32
CA ALA A 415 -1.95 8.71 -49.21
C ALA A 415 -3.30 8.43 -48.50
N LYS A 416 -3.61 9.15 -47.43
CA LYS A 416 -4.82 8.98 -46.56
C LYS A 416 -4.97 7.62 -45.89
N LYS A 417 -4.02 6.69 -46.04
CA LYS A 417 -4.08 5.29 -45.57
C LYS A 417 -2.93 4.91 -44.65
N HIS A 418 -1.76 5.49 -44.85
CA HIS A 418 -0.57 5.15 -44.08
C HIS A 418 -0.32 6.21 -43.05
N GLN A 419 -0.61 5.91 -41.76
CA GLN A 419 -0.30 6.79 -40.66
C GLN A 419 1.01 6.33 -40.02
N LEU A 420 2.01 7.24 -40.01
CA LEU A 420 3.31 7.02 -39.37
C LEU A 420 3.44 7.97 -38.17
N ASN A 421 3.91 7.43 -37.05
CA ASN A 421 4.35 8.19 -35.89
C ASN A 421 5.71 7.68 -35.44
N ALA A 422 6.65 8.58 -35.20
CA ALA A 422 7.94 8.23 -34.64
C ALA A 422 8.35 9.24 -33.59
N VAL A 423 8.95 8.77 -32.51
CA VAL A 423 9.50 9.61 -31.43
C VAL A 423 10.93 9.15 -31.16
N LEU A 424 11.89 10.05 -31.31
CA LEU A 424 13.27 9.86 -30.87
C LEU A 424 13.52 10.77 -29.69
N GLY A 425 14.16 10.26 -28.65
CA GLY A 425 14.44 11.09 -27.49
C GLY A 425 15.58 10.58 -26.61
N PHE A 426 16.01 11.49 -25.76
CA PHE A 426 17.00 11.26 -24.71
C PHE A 426 16.46 11.81 -23.39
N ASN A 427 16.59 11.05 -22.32
CA ASN A 427 16.32 11.56 -21.00
C ASN A 427 17.44 11.22 -20.00
N PHE A 428 17.48 11.99 -18.93
CA PHE A 428 18.32 11.72 -17.76
C PHE A 428 17.57 12.09 -16.49
N ASN A 429 17.90 11.44 -15.41
CA ASN A 429 17.43 11.81 -14.07
C ASN A 429 18.51 11.59 -13.02
N ASN A 430 18.38 12.33 -11.92
CA ASN A 430 19.22 12.20 -10.75
C ASN A 430 18.36 12.27 -9.50
N THR A 431 18.61 11.35 -8.57
CA THR A 431 18.02 11.35 -7.24
C THR A 431 19.13 11.42 -6.20
N THR A 432 19.08 12.40 -5.32
CA THR A 432 19.97 12.49 -4.16
C THR A 432 19.12 12.56 -2.90
N SER A 433 19.35 11.64 -1.95
CA SER A 433 18.68 11.60 -0.66
C SER A 433 19.75 11.56 0.43
N LYS A 434 19.70 12.54 1.35
CA LYS A 434 20.62 12.66 2.50
C LYS A 434 19.82 12.60 3.78
N THR A 435 20.16 11.66 4.65
CA THR A 435 19.51 11.51 5.95
C THR A 435 20.50 11.77 7.06
N ASN A 436 20.17 12.69 7.95
CA ASN A 436 20.88 12.97 9.19
C ASN A 436 19.97 12.63 10.35
N GLY A 437 20.48 12.01 11.40
CA GLY A 437 19.66 11.70 12.55
C GLY A 437 20.48 11.37 13.78
N TYR A 438 19.83 11.50 14.92
CA TYR A 438 20.36 11.09 16.22
C TYR A 438 19.24 10.67 17.16
N SER A 439 19.59 9.91 18.19
CA SER A 439 18.73 9.62 19.32
C SER A 439 19.40 10.13 20.59
N ALA A 440 18.62 10.69 21.50
CA ALA A 440 19.11 11.23 22.77
C ALA A 440 18.29 10.68 23.94
N THR A 441 18.92 10.48 25.10
CA THR A 441 18.34 9.93 26.33
C THR A 441 18.81 10.73 27.54
N GLY A 442 18.36 10.36 28.74
CA GLY A 442 18.75 11.01 30.00
C GLY A 442 17.95 12.28 30.28
N PHE A 443 16.66 12.26 29.94
CA PHE A 443 15.71 13.30 30.34
C PHE A 443 15.34 13.10 31.82
N THR A 444 15.11 14.20 32.52
CA THR A 444 14.85 14.17 33.97
C THR A 444 13.37 14.26 34.32
N ASP A 445 12.55 14.89 33.47
CA ASP A 445 11.16 15.18 33.77
C ASP A 445 10.32 15.18 32.45
N ASP A 446 9.06 14.84 32.54
CA ASP A 446 8.13 14.83 31.41
C ASP A 446 7.94 16.21 30.77
N GLN A 447 8.02 17.29 31.55
CA GLN A 447 7.78 18.64 31.07
C GLN A 447 8.99 19.24 30.32
N PHE A 448 10.19 18.73 30.59
CA PHE A 448 11.41 19.20 29.92
C PHE A 448 11.61 18.44 28.60
N ALA A 449 10.83 18.82 27.59
CA ALA A 449 10.73 18.09 26.33
C ALA A 449 11.75 18.47 25.26
N ALA A 450 12.46 19.61 25.41
CA ALA A 450 13.43 20.05 24.41
C ALA A 450 14.65 19.12 24.37
N PRO A 451 15.21 18.83 23.18
CA PRO A 451 16.38 17.95 23.03
C PRO A 451 17.61 18.38 23.84
N SER A 452 17.72 19.68 24.18
CA SER A 452 18.82 20.23 24.99
C SER A 452 18.81 19.76 26.47
N PHE A 453 17.70 19.14 26.91
CA PHE A 453 17.64 18.55 28.28
C PHE A 453 18.13 17.10 28.33
N ALA A 454 18.40 16.48 27.16
CA ALA A 454 19.02 15.15 27.13
C ALA A 454 20.49 15.21 27.54
N ASN A 455 20.91 14.21 28.30
CA ASN A 455 22.29 14.14 28.80
C ASN A 455 23.19 13.17 28.04
N ASN A 456 22.59 12.22 27.30
CA ASN A 456 23.33 11.12 26.65
C ASN A 456 22.73 10.70 25.31
N TYR A 457 23.50 9.90 24.57
CA TYR A 457 22.95 8.99 23.55
C TYR A 457 22.50 7.68 24.21
N PRO A 458 21.55 6.92 23.57
CA PRO A 458 21.32 5.54 23.97
C PRO A 458 22.62 4.74 23.99
N THR A 459 22.69 3.70 24.83
CA THR A 459 23.87 2.83 24.92
C THR A 459 24.31 2.35 23.54
N GLY A 460 25.56 2.65 23.17
CA GLY A 460 26.09 2.36 21.83
C GLY A 460 25.57 3.26 20.70
N GLY A 461 24.74 4.27 21.02
CA GLY A 461 24.18 5.22 20.08
C GLY A 461 25.20 6.26 19.62
N LYS A 462 25.01 6.78 18.39
CA LYS A 462 25.78 7.87 17.79
C LYS A 462 24.94 8.58 16.73
N PRO A 463 25.31 9.81 16.32
CA PRO A 463 24.71 10.44 15.16
C PRO A 463 24.82 9.56 13.91
N ARG A 464 23.76 9.58 13.09
CA ARG A 464 23.67 8.81 11.85
C ARG A 464 23.71 9.75 10.67
N TYR A 465 24.39 9.33 9.61
CA TYR A 465 24.41 9.98 8.31
C TYR A 465 24.34 8.91 7.23
N SER A 466 23.49 9.12 6.24
CA SER A 466 23.49 8.33 5.03
C SER A 466 23.23 9.21 3.81
N GLU A 467 23.83 8.85 2.69
CA GLU A 467 23.64 9.52 1.41
C GLU A 467 23.41 8.49 0.34
N ASN A 468 22.28 8.62 -0.39
CA ASN A 468 21.93 7.77 -1.51
C ASN A 468 21.88 8.61 -2.78
N ILE A 469 22.68 8.25 -3.77
CA ILE A 469 22.73 8.93 -5.07
C ILE A 469 22.44 7.91 -6.15
N LYS A 470 21.46 8.22 -7.00
CA LYS A 470 21.07 7.41 -8.17
C LYS A 470 21.11 8.28 -9.42
N HIS A 471 21.82 7.84 -10.45
CA HIS A 471 21.82 8.44 -11.76
C HIS A 471 21.23 7.47 -12.78
N ALA A 472 20.44 7.99 -13.70
CA ALA A 472 19.98 7.22 -14.85
C ALA A 472 19.95 8.09 -16.11
N SER A 473 20.19 7.47 -17.26
CA SER A 473 20.08 8.10 -18.56
C SER A 473 19.59 7.09 -19.60
N SER A 474 18.88 7.57 -20.61
CA SER A 474 18.30 6.68 -21.61
C SER A 474 18.16 7.35 -22.96
N PHE A 475 18.39 6.55 -24.00
CA PHE A 475 18.01 6.86 -25.38
C PHE A 475 16.82 5.99 -25.78
N TYR A 476 15.83 6.58 -26.45
CA TYR A 476 14.63 5.84 -26.84
C TYR A 476 14.14 6.20 -28.24
N LEU A 477 13.62 5.19 -28.91
CA LEU A 477 12.96 5.27 -30.21
C LEU A 477 11.61 4.54 -30.12
N ASN A 478 10.53 5.28 -30.38
CA ASN A 478 9.19 4.70 -30.43
C ASN A 478 8.62 4.93 -31.81
N GLY A 479 8.00 3.92 -32.40
CA GLY A 479 7.35 4.00 -33.69
C GLY A 479 5.96 3.40 -33.66
N GLY A 480 5.06 3.99 -34.44
CA GLY A 480 3.72 3.48 -34.65
C GLY A 480 3.36 3.62 -36.12
N TYR A 481 2.82 2.55 -36.68
CA TYR A 481 2.31 2.52 -38.04
C TYR A 481 0.89 1.99 -38.05
N ALA A 482 -0.02 2.68 -38.75
CA ALA A 482 -1.36 2.19 -39.02
C ALA A 482 -1.64 2.22 -40.52
N TYR A 483 -2.12 1.09 -41.06
CA TYR A 483 -2.61 0.99 -42.41
C TYR A 483 -4.14 1.02 -42.42
N ASP A 484 -4.69 2.12 -42.97
CA ASP A 484 -6.12 2.32 -43.16
C ASP A 484 -6.93 2.18 -41.84
N ASN A 485 -6.31 2.52 -40.71
CA ASN A 485 -6.81 2.23 -39.38
C ASN A 485 -7.18 0.77 -39.09
N ARG A 486 -6.85 -0.16 -39.98
CA ARG A 486 -7.15 -1.60 -39.88
C ARG A 486 -6.04 -2.38 -39.21
N TYR A 487 -4.80 -2.25 -39.68
CA TYR A 487 -3.66 -2.97 -39.18
C TYR A 487 -2.73 -2.00 -38.47
N LEU A 488 -2.41 -2.31 -37.23
CA LEU A 488 -1.63 -1.46 -36.34
C LEU A 488 -0.33 -2.20 -35.97
N LEU A 489 0.77 -1.46 -35.97
CA LEU A 489 2.06 -1.90 -35.49
C LEU A 489 2.62 -0.80 -34.59
N ASP A 490 2.96 -1.11 -33.35
CA ASP A 490 3.73 -0.27 -32.45
C ASP A 490 5.03 -0.97 -32.10
N PHE A 491 6.13 -0.23 -32.06
CA PHE A 491 7.41 -0.74 -31.57
C PHE A 491 8.10 0.28 -30.70
N ASN A 492 8.81 -0.19 -29.70
CA ASN A 492 9.65 0.62 -28.82
C ASN A 492 11.01 -0.03 -28.68
N LEU A 493 12.04 0.79 -28.70
CA LEU A 493 13.41 0.41 -28.43
C LEU A 493 14.01 1.46 -27.50
N ARG A 494 14.58 1.04 -26.40
CA ARG A 494 15.16 1.95 -25.42
C ARG A 494 16.42 1.35 -24.82
N ASN A 495 17.46 2.17 -24.68
CA ASN A 495 18.67 1.79 -23.98
C ASN A 495 18.76 2.59 -22.69
N ASP A 496 18.58 1.92 -21.55
CA ASP A 496 18.58 2.49 -20.22
C ASP A 496 19.92 2.22 -19.53
N GLY A 497 20.49 3.25 -18.92
CA GLY A 497 21.64 3.16 -18.03
C GLY A 497 21.28 3.59 -16.61
N ALA A 498 21.74 2.84 -15.59
CA ALA A 498 21.52 3.18 -14.19
C ALA A 498 22.74 2.86 -13.32
N SER A 499 23.05 3.78 -12.40
CA SER A 499 24.25 3.68 -11.54
C SER A 499 24.17 2.63 -10.44
N MET A 500 23.00 2.03 -10.20
CA MET A 500 22.77 1.06 -9.12
C MET A 500 23.17 -0.37 -9.48
N PHE A 501 23.44 -0.65 -10.76
CA PHE A 501 23.84 -1.96 -11.25
C PHE A 501 25.36 -2.08 -11.39
N GLY A 502 25.83 -3.32 -11.48
CA GLY A 502 27.25 -3.63 -11.67
C GLY A 502 27.85 -2.96 -12.88
N THR A 503 29.16 -2.72 -12.89
CA THR A 503 29.86 -1.99 -13.95
C THR A 503 29.64 -2.58 -15.33
N ASP A 504 29.54 -3.89 -15.41
CA ASP A 504 29.41 -4.62 -16.68
C ASP A 504 27.96 -4.68 -17.17
N ASN A 505 26.99 -4.38 -16.29
CA ASN A 505 25.57 -4.44 -16.57
C ASN A 505 24.85 -3.07 -16.41
N ARG A 506 25.57 -1.95 -16.47
CA ARG A 506 24.99 -0.61 -16.28
C ARG A 506 23.96 -0.22 -17.33
N PHE A 507 24.16 -0.65 -18.58
CA PHE A 507 23.28 -0.33 -19.70
C PHE A 507 22.51 -1.57 -20.14
N ARG A 508 21.21 -1.41 -20.34
CA ARG A 508 20.34 -2.46 -20.81
C ARG A 508 19.41 -1.96 -21.90
N THR A 509 19.21 -2.77 -22.92
CA THR A 509 18.23 -2.49 -23.97
C THR A 509 16.89 -3.13 -23.63
N THR A 510 15.86 -2.30 -23.52
CA THR A 510 14.47 -2.70 -23.37
C THR A 510 13.74 -2.50 -24.69
N TRP A 511 12.77 -3.34 -24.97
CA TRP A 511 12.06 -3.31 -26.25
C TRP A 511 10.63 -3.82 -26.12
N SER A 512 9.77 -3.40 -27.03
CA SER A 512 8.45 -4.01 -27.19
C SER A 512 7.94 -3.89 -28.63
N VAL A 513 7.09 -4.85 -29.01
CA VAL A 513 6.34 -4.87 -30.27
C VAL A 513 4.89 -5.17 -29.96
N GLY A 514 3.98 -4.40 -30.56
CA GLY A 514 2.55 -4.58 -30.46
C GLY A 514 1.90 -4.63 -31.84
N LEU A 515 0.97 -5.54 -32.01
CA LEU A 515 0.15 -5.71 -33.20
C LEU A 515 -1.31 -5.48 -32.86
N GLY A 516 -2.04 -4.83 -33.76
CA GLY A 516 -3.47 -4.62 -33.61
C GLY A 516 -4.21 -4.82 -34.91
N TRP A 517 -5.39 -5.40 -34.84
CA TRP A 517 -6.28 -5.59 -35.98
C TRP A 517 -7.67 -5.07 -35.62
N ASN A 518 -8.06 -3.99 -36.27
CA ASN A 518 -9.39 -3.41 -36.18
C ASN A 518 -10.32 -4.10 -37.20
N ILE A 519 -10.93 -5.20 -36.82
CA ILE A 519 -11.75 -6.05 -37.67
C ILE A 519 -13.00 -5.33 -38.20
N HIS A 520 -13.56 -4.42 -37.39
CA HIS A 520 -14.73 -3.62 -37.74
C HIS A 520 -14.51 -2.66 -38.94
N HIS A 521 -13.24 -2.40 -39.33
CA HIS A 521 -12.90 -1.66 -40.56
C HIS A 521 -12.63 -2.55 -41.76
N GLU A 522 -12.84 -3.86 -41.66
CA GLU A 522 -12.77 -4.74 -42.81
C GLU A 522 -13.99 -4.59 -43.69
N LYS A 523 -13.78 -4.65 -45.01
CA LYS A 523 -14.82 -4.41 -46.01
C LYS A 523 -16.10 -5.24 -45.85
N TRP A 524 -15.95 -6.44 -45.28
CA TRP A 524 -17.06 -7.34 -45.02
C TRP A 524 -17.85 -7.04 -43.73
N LEU A 525 -17.34 -6.12 -42.92
CA LEU A 525 -17.94 -5.69 -41.66
C LEU A 525 -18.18 -4.16 -41.59
N GLU A 526 -17.57 -3.38 -42.50
CA GLU A 526 -17.58 -1.91 -42.50
C GLU A 526 -19.01 -1.31 -42.53
N ASP A 527 -19.92 -1.96 -43.29
CA ASP A 527 -21.32 -1.55 -43.41
C ASP A 527 -22.25 -2.13 -42.33
N SER A 528 -21.67 -2.87 -41.36
CA SER A 528 -22.45 -3.52 -40.29
C SER A 528 -22.52 -2.64 -39.05
N ASP A 529 -23.74 -2.29 -38.62
CA ASP A 529 -23.97 -1.58 -37.33
C ASP A 529 -23.79 -2.48 -36.09
N LEU A 530 -23.43 -3.77 -36.31
CA LEU A 530 -23.32 -4.73 -35.22
C LEU A 530 -22.17 -4.38 -34.24
N PHE A 531 -21.00 -3.98 -34.78
CA PHE A 531 -19.83 -3.64 -33.99
C PHE A 531 -19.37 -2.21 -34.23
N GLN A 532 -19.39 -1.39 -33.19
CA GLN A 532 -18.77 -0.06 -33.19
C GLN A 532 -17.27 -0.15 -32.95
N LEU A 533 -16.81 -1.24 -32.32
CA LEU A 533 -15.40 -1.61 -32.16
C LEU A 533 -15.31 -3.13 -32.10
N LEU A 534 -14.49 -3.71 -32.94
CA LEU A 534 -14.05 -5.11 -32.84
C LEU A 534 -12.56 -5.13 -33.14
N LYS A 535 -11.75 -5.25 -32.08
CA LYS A 535 -10.30 -5.14 -32.17
C LYS A 535 -9.63 -6.30 -31.47
N LEU A 536 -8.67 -6.94 -32.15
CA LEU A 536 -7.73 -7.88 -31.56
C LEU A 536 -6.37 -7.20 -31.41
N ARG A 537 -5.66 -7.54 -30.35
CA ARG A 537 -4.33 -7.01 -30.06
C ARG A 537 -3.43 -8.09 -29.47
N ALA A 538 -2.15 -8.03 -29.84
CA ALA A 538 -1.11 -8.87 -29.27
C ALA A 538 0.13 -8.03 -29.05
N SER A 539 0.79 -8.19 -27.91
CA SER A 539 2.03 -7.49 -27.62
C SER A 539 3.05 -8.40 -26.93
N VAL A 540 4.32 -8.12 -27.17
CA VAL A 540 5.44 -8.73 -26.47
C VAL A 540 6.51 -7.69 -26.21
N GLY A 541 7.19 -7.79 -25.09
CA GLY A 541 8.31 -6.90 -24.80
C GLY A 541 8.95 -7.16 -23.44
N ASN A 542 10.09 -6.51 -23.23
CA ASN A 542 10.88 -6.57 -22.01
C ASN A 542 11.07 -5.15 -21.45
N PRO A 543 10.23 -4.70 -20.50
CA PRO A 543 10.37 -3.36 -19.91
C PRO A 543 11.54 -3.22 -18.91
N GLY A 544 12.10 -4.31 -18.36
CA GLY A 544 13.13 -4.26 -17.30
C GLY A 544 12.59 -3.75 -15.95
N ASN A 545 13.34 -3.90 -14.84
CA ASN A 545 13.02 -3.37 -13.51
C ASN A 545 14.25 -2.72 -12.87
N GLN A 546 14.10 -1.47 -12.35
CA GLN A 546 15.16 -0.71 -11.64
C GLN A 546 14.73 -0.27 -10.23
N ASN A 547 13.64 -0.76 -9.65
CA ASN A 547 13.15 -0.34 -8.34
C ASN A 547 13.96 -0.98 -7.20
N PHE A 548 15.28 -0.71 -7.16
CA PHE A 548 16.22 -1.26 -6.18
C PHE A 548 17.01 -0.15 -5.50
N SER A 549 17.62 -0.47 -4.35
CA SER A 549 18.45 0.46 -3.58
C SER A 549 19.71 0.88 -4.33
N ALA A 550 20.24 2.07 -4.01
CA ALA A 550 21.56 2.48 -4.42
C ALA A 550 22.62 1.56 -3.78
N TYR A 551 23.78 1.45 -4.43
CA TYR A 551 24.98 0.76 -3.91
C TYR A 551 24.88 -0.77 -3.72
N GLN A 552 23.81 -1.44 -4.15
CA GLN A 552 23.73 -2.92 -4.04
C GLN A 552 24.84 -3.66 -4.79
N ALA A 553 25.37 -3.07 -5.87
CA ALA A 553 26.49 -3.62 -6.61
C ALA A 553 27.87 -3.30 -6.03
N TYR A 554 27.95 -2.51 -4.94
CA TYR A 554 29.20 -2.04 -4.36
C TYR A 554 29.45 -2.61 -2.96
N THR A 555 30.71 -2.95 -2.65
CA THR A 555 31.10 -3.26 -1.28
C THR A 555 31.00 -2.01 -0.43
N THR A 556 30.25 -2.09 0.67
CA THR A 556 30.07 -1.01 1.63
C THR A 556 30.67 -1.37 2.99
N TYR A 557 31.12 -0.37 3.73
CA TYR A 557 31.78 -0.54 5.00
C TYR A 557 31.12 0.28 6.09
N ILE A 558 31.17 -0.21 7.34
CA ILE A 558 30.69 0.48 8.52
C ILE A 558 31.84 0.66 9.50
N PHE A 559 32.02 1.89 10.01
CA PHE A 559 32.86 2.11 11.20
C PHE A 559 32.12 1.58 12.43
N ASN A 560 32.73 0.60 13.11
CA ASN A 560 32.18 0.04 14.33
C ASN A 560 32.88 0.65 15.55
N SER A 561 32.22 1.56 16.23
CA SER A 561 32.75 2.25 17.41
C SER A 561 32.96 1.33 18.63
N LEU A 562 32.32 0.15 18.64
CA LEU A 562 32.49 -0.86 19.67
C LEU A 562 33.72 -1.75 19.43
N MET A 563 34.31 -1.71 18.23
CA MET A 563 35.51 -2.45 17.85
C MET A 563 36.67 -1.47 17.68
N SER A 564 37.46 -1.30 18.67
CA SER A 564 38.72 -0.58 18.57
C SER A 564 39.88 -1.58 18.55
N ASN A 565 40.89 -1.28 17.78
CA ASN A 565 42.16 -1.99 17.76
C ASN A 565 43.31 -1.01 18.05
N ILE A 566 44.53 -1.47 18.07
CA ILE A 566 45.69 -0.63 18.36
C ILE A 566 45.88 0.56 17.40
N PHE A 567 45.22 0.56 16.26
CA PHE A 567 45.26 1.62 15.24
C PHE A 567 44.05 2.56 15.30
N GLY A 568 43.06 2.31 16.19
CA GLY A 568 41.83 3.11 16.34
C GLY A 568 40.57 2.33 16.06
N THR A 569 39.52 3.03 15.58
CA THR A 569 38.21 2.45 15.31
C THR A 569 38.27 1.46 14.15
N GLY A 570 37.74 0.26 14.38
CA GLY A 570 37.66 -0.77 13.35
C GLY A 570 36.59 -0.48 12.26
N VAL A 571 36.85 -1.04 11.07
CA VAL A 571 35.93 -1.03 9.94
C VAL A 571 35.52 -2.45 9.64
N ILE A 572 34.21 -2.70 9.48
CA ILE A 572 33.70 -3.99 9.07
C ILE A 572 32.99 -3.86 7.71
N ILE A 573 32.96 -4.94 6.96
CA ILE A 573 32.20 -5.01 5.73
C ILE A 573 30.70 -5.02 6.10
N ASN A 574 29.92 -4.12 5.51
CA ASN A 574 28.47 -4.07 5.68
C ASN A 574 27.74 -4.91 4.63
N SER A 575 28.16 -4.80 3.37
CA SER A 575 27.67 -5.61 2.25
C SER A 575 28.79 -5.90 1.27
N LEU A 576 28.75 -7.08 0.68
CA LEU A 576 29.65 -7.41 -0.44
C LEU A 576 29.06 -6.84 -1.74
N GLY A 577 29.93 -6.24 -2.54
CA GLY A 577 29.62 -5.79 -3.87
C GLY A 577 29.54 -6.93 -4.86
N ASN A 578 28.63 -6.84 -5.80
CA ASN A 578 28.49 -7.79 -6.90
C ASN A 578 28.52 -7.04 -8.23
N ASN A 579 29.67 -7.07 -8.90
CA ASN A 579 29.87 -6.39 -10.18
C ASN A 579 29.05 -7.00 -11.33
N ASP A 580 28.69 -8.28 -11.19
CA ASP A 580 27.86 -9.01 -12.16
C ASP A 580 26.36 -8.82 -11.93
N LEU A 581 25.97 -8.04 -10.89
CA LEU A 581 24.57 -7.82 -10.57
C LEU A 581 23.83 -7.24 -11.78
N ALA A 582 22.98 -8.06 -12.36
CA ALA A 582 22.23 -7.74 -13.57
C ALA A 582 20.82 -7.22 -13.24
N TRP A 583 20.24 -6.54 -14.20
CA TRP A 583 18.85 -6.10 -14.16
C TRP A 583 17.90 -7.30 -14.06
N GLN A 584 16.85 -7.13 -13.29
CA GLN A 584 15.72 -8.04 -13.35
C GLN A 584 14.93 -7.76 -14.63
N GLU A 585 14.77 -8.77 -15.48
CA GLU A 585 14.07 -8.64 -16.75
C GLU A 585 12.74 -9.38 -16.70
N THR A 586 11.72 -8.79 -17.31
CA THR A 586 10.40 -9.43 -17.40
C THR A 586 9.94 -9.40 -18.85
N ILE A 587 9.94 -10.55 -19.51
CA ILE A 587 9.29 -10.68 -20.81
C ILE A 587 7.80 -10.85 -20.59
N ASN A 588 7.03 -9.89 -21.11
CA ASN A 588 5.60 -9.83 -20.96
C ASN A 588 4.92 -10.07 -22.32
N TYR A 589 4.10 -11.12 -22.42
CA TYR A 589 3.20 -11.38 -23.54
C TYR A 589 1.81 -11.00 -23.15
N ASN A 590 1.09 -10.26 -23.99
CA ASN A 590 -0.30 -9.89 -23.75
C ASN A 590 -1.13 -10.11 -25.02
N PHE A 591 -2.27 -10.76 -24.90
CA PHE A 591 -3.28 -10.97 -25.94
C PHE A 591 -4.58 -10.35 -25.47
N GLY A 592 -5.20 -9.53 -26.29
CA GLY A 592 -6.42 -8.85 -25.89
C GLY A 592 -7.46 -8.71 -27.00
N ALA A 593 -8.70 -8.56 -26.58
CA ALA A 593 -9.83 -8.26 -27.43
C ALA A 593 -10.66 -7.10 -26.84
N ASP A 594 -10.97 -6.13 -27.67
CA ASP A 594 -11.85 -5.02 -27.34
C ASP A 594 -13.08 -5.05 -28.24
N ILE A 595 -14.27 -5.19 -27.67
CA ILE A 595 -15.53 -5.33 -28.38
C ILE A 595 -16.50 -4.26 -27.88
N THR A 596 -17.05 -3.46 -28.79
CA THR A 596 -18.15 -2.54 -28.50
C THR A 596 -19.27 -2.81 -29.47
N THR A 597 -20.48 -3.04 -28.96
CA THR A 597 -21.63 -3.44 -29.76
C THR A 597 -22.93 -2.81 -29.20
N LEU A 598 -24.07 -3.08 -29.82
CA LEU A 598 -25.41 -2.59 -29.44
C LEU A 598 -25.47 -1.05 -29.37
N GLY A 599 -24.84 -0.36 -30.30
CA GLY A 599 -24.84 1.11 -30.32
C GLY A 599 -24.11 1.72 -29.12
N ASN A 600 -22.94 1.20 -28.79
CA ASN A 600 -22.10 1.56 -27.63
C ASN A 600 -22.68 1.16 -26.26
N ARG A 601 -23.72 0.33 -26.21
CA ARG A 601 -24.31 -0.09 -24.92
C ARG A 601 -23.58 -1.25 -24.27
N LEU A 602 -22.93 -2.12 -25.04
CA LEU A 602 -22.15 -3.23 -24.52
C LEU A 602 -20.68 -3.05 -24.89
N ASN A 603 -19.83 -2.96 -23.88
CA ASN A 603 -18.37 -2.93 -24.03
C ASN A 603 -17.77 -4.12 -23.28
N LEU A 604 -16.96 -4.92 -23.98
CA LEU A 604 -16.24 -6.07 -23.46
C LEU A 604 -14.74 -5.84 -23.72
N THR A 605 -13.94 -5.98 -22.69
CA THR A 605 -12.47 -5.99 -22.80
C THR A 605 -11.95 -7.27 -22.15
N LEU A 606 -11.18 -8.03 -22.89
CA LEU A 606 -10.53 -9.27 -22.46
C LEU A 606 -9.05 -9.16 -22.63
N ASP A 607 -8.28 -9.58 -21.64
CA ASP A 607 -6.83 -9.67 -21.66
C ASP A 607 -6.37 -11.02 -21.11
N TYR A 608 -5.39 -11.63 -21.77
CA TYR A 608 -4.63 -12.76 -21.26
C TYR A 608 -3.16 -12.40 -21.31
N PHE A 609 -2.44 -12.57 -20.19
CA PHE A 609 -1.05 -12.17 -20.09
C PHE A 609 -0.18 -13.29 -19.50
N ILE A 610 1.08 -13.30 -19.93
CA ILE A 610 2.16 -14.16 -19.40
C ILE A 610 3.35 -13.26 -19.10
N LYS A 611 3.81 -13.25 -17.86
CA LYS A 611 5.03 -12.55 -17.43
C LYS A 611 6.08 -13.60 -17.07
N ASN A 612 7.25 -13.53 -17.69
CA ASN A 612 8.41 -14.35 -17.35
C ASN A 612 9.51 -13.44 -16.85
N THR A 613 9.77 -13.44 -15.55
CA THR A 613 10.84 -12.65 -14.91
C THR A 613 12.08 -13.53 -14.76
N ASP A 614 13.18 -13.13 -15.39
CA ASP A 614 14.45 -13.88 -15.46
C ASP A 614 15.63 -12.92 -15.74
N PRO A 615 16.65 -12.81 -14.86
CA PRO A 615 16.70 -13.41 -13.53
C PRO A 615 15.90 -12.62 -12.49
N LEU A 616 15.53 -13.27 -11.38
CA LEU A 616 15.07 -12.57 -10.18
C LEU A 616 16.27 -11.94 -9.47
N LEU A 617 16.06 -10.74 -8.90
CA LEU A 617 16.99 -10.21 -7.92
C LEU A 617 16.59 -10.75 -6.54
N ALA A 618 17.55 -11.27 -5.81
CA ALA A 618 17.36 -11.83 -4.50
C ALA A 618 18.44 -11.34 -3.53
N ILE A 619 18.04 -11.18 -2.26
CA ILE A 619 18.97 -10.97 -1.17
C ILE A 619 18.99 -12.26 -0.38
N ILE A 620 20.12 -12.94 -0.37
CA ILE A 620 20.28 -14.23 0.31
C ILE A 620 21.09 -14.08 1.60
N THR A 621 20.79 -14.92 2.58
CA THR A 621 21.59 -15.03 3.79
C THR A 621 22.89 -15.74 3.50
N THR A 622 24.01 -15.19 3.93
CA THR A 622 25.35 -15.76 3.73
C THR A 622 25.84 -16.49 4.99
N PRO A 623 26.72 -17.50 4.83
CA PRO A 623 27.38 -18.12 5.99
C PRO A 623 28.17 -17.07 6.79
N GLY A 624 28.16 -17.17 8.12
CA GLY A 624 28.89 -16.23 9.01
C GLY A 624 30.40 -16.14 8.72
N SER A 625 31.00 -17.16 8.09
CA SER A 625 32.40 -17.15 7.67
C SER A 625 32.72 -16.13 6.56
N MET A 626 31.71 -15.61 5.86
CA MET A 626 31.88 -14.56 4.84
C MET A 626 31.99 -13.16 5.45
N GLY A 627 31.74 -13.01 6.76
CA GLY A 627 31.82 -11.72 7.46
C GLY A 627 30.69 -10.75 7.15
N VAL A 628 29.70 -11.14 6.37
CA VAL A 628 28.48 -10.40 6.06
C VAL A 628 27.27 -11.30 6.25
N THR A 629 26.13 -10.70 6.56
CA THR A 629 24.90 -11.46 6.86
C THR A 629 24.07 -11.73 5.61
N SER A 630 24.23 -10.93 4.56
CA SER A 630 23.48 -11.06 3.31
C SER A 630 24.25 -10.54 2.10
N GLU A 631 23.86 -11.03 0.92
CA GLU A 631 24.41 -10.63 -0.36
C GLU A 631 23.29 -10.53 -1.40
N ALA A 632 23.37 -9.50 -2.27
CA ALA A 632 22.47 -9.35 -3.40
C ALA A 632 22.98 -10.12 -4.63
N LEU A 633 22.16 -10.99 -5.19
CA LEU A 633 22.50 -11.76 -6.39
C LEU A 633 21.27 -12.01 -7.28
N ASN A 634 21.54 -12.42 -8.50
CA ASN A 634 20.52 -12.86 -9.43
C ASN A 634 20.30 -14.36 -9.28
N ALA A 635 19.10 -14.79 -8.88
CA ALA A 635 18.78 -16.20 -8.63
C ALA A 635 17.34 -16.54 -8.98
N GLY A 636 17.19 -17.58 -9.81
CA GLY A 636 15.89 -18.13 -10.15
C GLY A 636 15.08 -17.29 -11.12
N LYS A 637 13.88 -17.78 -11.40
CA LYS A 637 12.90 -17.20 -12.32
C LYS A 637 11.53 -17.24 -11.71
N GLN A 638 10.64 -16.34 -12.17
CA GLN A 638 9.22 -16.36 -11.82
C GLN A 638 8.39 -16.27 -13.09
N LYS A 639 7.39 -17.15 -13.19
CA LYS A 639 6.41 -17.13 -14.28
C LYS A 639 5.04 -16.83 -13.72
N THR A 640 4.38 -15.79 -14.25
CA THR A 640 3.02 -15.41 -13.88
C THR A 640 2.12 -15.50 -15.09
N ASN A 641 1.01 -16.22 -14.98
CA ASN A 641 -0.05 -16.27 -15.99
C ASN A 641 -1.31 -15.67 -15.40
N GLY A 642 -2.04 -14.90 -16.19
CA GLY A 642 -3.29 -14.32 -15.71
C GLY A 642 -4.21 -13.89 -16.84
N TRP A 643 -5.45 -13.61 -16.46
CA TRP A 643 -6.46 -13.06 -17.35
C TRP A 643 -7.27 -11.96 -16.66
N GLU A 644 -7.76 -11.02 -17.44
CA GLU A 644 -8.66 -9.96 -17.02
C GLU A 644 -9.85 -9.90 -17.98
N ALA A 645 -11.04 -9.73 -17.42
CA ALA A 645 -12.27 -9.53 -18.18
C ALA A 645 -13.04 -8.35 -17.59
N THR A 646 -13.50 -7.44 -18.44
CA THR A 646 -14.37 -6.32 -18.03
C THR A 646 -15.53 -6.22 -18.99
N VAL A 647 -16.75 -6.24 -18.44
CA VAL A 647 -18.01 -6.04 -19.15
C VAL A 647 -18.65 -4.78 -18.64
N LYS A 648 -18.94 -3.82 -19.51
CA LYS A 648 -19.76 -2.62 -19.20
C LYS A 648 -21.02 -2.67 -20.08
N PHE A 649 -22.17 -2.72 -19.44
CA PHE A 649 -23.47 -2.75 -20.11
C PHE A 649 -24.31 -1.55 -19.71
N SER A 650 -24.87 -0.86 -20.67
CA SER A 650 -25.72 0.32 -20.48
C SER A 650 -27.16 0.01 -20.86
N PRO A 651 -28.01 -0.47 -19.91
CA PRO A 651 -29.43 -0.73 -20.18
C PRO A 651 -30.16 0.50 -20.71
N ILE A 652 -29.83 1.66 -20.16
CA ILE A 652 -30.33 2.97 -20.57
C ILE A 652 -29.17 3.83 -21.04
N TYR A 653 -29.19 4.23 -22.31
CA TYR A 653 -28.16 5.06 -22.90
C TYR A 653 -28.80 6.19 -23.72
N MET A 654 -29.06 7.33 -23.08
CA MET A 654 -29.69 8.52 -23.67
C MET A 654 -28.88 9.78 -23.35
N PRO A 655 -27.63 9.89 -23.85
CA PRO A 655 -26.68 10.97 -23.45
C PRO A 655 -27.22 12.36 -23.78
N GLN A 656 -27.97 12.53 -24.85
CA GLN A 656 -28.57 13.82 -25.23
C GLN A 656 -29.62 14.30 -24.19
N GLN A 657 -30.30 13.38 -23.53
CA GLN A 657 -31.28 13.67 -22.48
C GLN A 657 -30.63 13.69 -21.07
N ARG A 658 -29.30 13.45 -20.98
CA ARG A 658 -28.58 13.29 -19.74
C ARG A 658 -29.15 12.17 -18.85
N ILE A 659 -29.50 11.04 -19.48
CA ILE A 659 -30.00 9.85 -18.79
C ILE A 659 -29.14 8.64 -19.21
N ASN A 660 -28.40 8.08 -18.26
CA ASN A 660 -27.58 6.89 -18.48
C ASN A 660 -27.64 5.97 -17.26
N TRP A 661 -27.74 4.68 -17.52
CA TRP A 661 -27.55 3.64 -16.51
C TRP A 661 -26.52 2.66 -17.01
N ASN A 662 -25.43 2.50 -16.25
CA ASN A 662 -24.34 1.58 -16.58
C ASN A 662 -24.19 0.54 -15.47
N ILE A 663 -23.98 -0.69 -15.87
CA ILE A 663 -23.60 -1.81 -14.99
C ILE A 663 -22.24 -2.29 -15.47
N SER A 664 -21.29 -2.43 -14.56
CA SER A 664 -19.96 -2.94 -14.84
C SER A 664 -19.66 -4.17 -14.00
N LEU A 665 -19.13 -5.19 -14.65
CA LEU A 665 -18.61 -6.38 -14.00
C LEU A 665 -17.18 -6.59 -14.48
N SER A 666 -16.26 -6.75 -13.57
CA SER A 666 -14.88 -7.13 -13.89
C SER A 666 -14.44 -8.31 -13.06
N ALA A 667 -13.55 -9.10 -13.63
CA ALA A 667 -12.92 -10.24 -12.98
C ALA A 667 -11.46 -10.33 -13.42
N THR A 668 -10.58 -10.71 -12.51
CA THR A 668 -9.16 -10.95 -12.76
C THR A 668 -8.68 -12.18 -11.99
N HIS A 669 -7.70 -12.83 -12.57
CA HIS A 669 -6.99 -13.96 -11.98
C HIS A 669 -5.53 -13.91 -12.39
N ALA A 670 -4.62 -14.21 -11.46
CA ALA A 670 -3.19 -14.35 -11.76
C ALA A 670 -2.61 -15.47 -10.88
N LYS A 671 -1.75 -16.30 -11.45
CA LYS A 671 -0.98 -17.31 -10.71
C LYS A 671 0.49 -17.23 -11.07
N SER A 672 1.32 -17.18 -10.02
CA SER A 672 2.78 -17.13 -10.13
C SER A 672 3.42 -18.43 -9.69
N LYS A 673 4.55 -18.80 -10.31
CA LYS A 673 5.38 -19.95 -9.92
C LYS A 673 6.85 -19.60 -10.04
N TYR A 674 7.65 -20.08 -9.10
CA TYR A 674 9.10 -20.06 -9.18
C TYR A 674 9.64 -21.15 -10.09
N ALA A 675 10.81 -20.92 -10.70
CA ALA A 675 11.55 -21.88 -11.49
C ALA A 675 13.05 -21.60 -11.41
N ASN A 676 13.89 -22.62 -11.56
CA ASN A 676 15.35 -22.53 -11.55
C ASN A 676 15.93 -21.82 -10.31
N ILE A 677 15.26 -21.93 -9.16
CA ILE A 677 15.72 -21.40 -7.88
C ILE A 677 16.90 -22.23 -7.33
N GLY A 678 16.86 -23.55 -7.55
CA GLY A 678 17.82 -24.48 -7.00
C GLY A 678 17.91 -24.36 -5.49
N ASN A 679 19.13 -24.26 -4.95
CA ASN A 679 19.40 -24.14 -3.51
C ASN A 679 19.62 -22.70 -3.03
N ALA A 680 19.44 -21.69 -3.87
CA ALA A 680 19.76 -20.30 -3.53
C ALA A 680 19.03 -19.80 -2.28
N PHE A 681 17.80 -20.29 -2.04
CA PHE A 681 16.99 -19.90 -0.89
C PHE A 681 16.90 -20.98 0.21
N SER A 682 17.78 -21.98 0.20
CA SER A 682 17.72 -23.08 1.19
C SER A 682 17.85 -22.57 2.63
N ALA A 683 18.75 -21.60 2.88
CA ALA A 683 18.93 -20.99 4.21
C ALA A 683 17.65 -20.27 4.69
N LEU A 684 16.98 -19.54 3.80
CA LEU A 684 15.71 -18.88 4.10
C LEU A 684 14.59 -19.91 4.37
N ASN A 685 14.55 -21.01 3.62
CA ASN A 685 13.60 -22.10 3.87
C ASN A 685 13.84 -22.73 5.25
N GLU A 686 15.08 -23.03 5.63
CA GLU A 686 15.39 -23.60 6.93
C GLU A 686 15.06 -22.62 8.08
N SER A 687 15.44 -21.35 7.96
CA SER A 687 15.05 -20.32 8.91
C SER A 687 13.52 -20.18 9.03
N GLY A 688 12.82 -20.22 7.90
CA GLY A 688 11.36 -20.16 7.88
C GLY A 688 10.68 -21.37 8.54
N LYS A 689 11.27 -22.57 8.51
CA LYS A 689 10.74 -23.74 9.21
C LYS A 689 10.72 -23.56 10.72
N THR A 690 11.74 -22.90 11.27
CA THR A 690 11.86 -22.65 12.71
C THR A 690 11.04 -21.45 13.19
N SER A 691 10.65 -20.54 12.30
CA SER A 691 9.81 -19.38 12.61
C SER A 691 8.35 -19.80 12.74
N LEU A 692 7.66 -19.33 13.79
CA LEU A 692 6.23 -19.63 14.03
C LEU A 692 5.29 -18.97 13.02
N HIS A 693 5.65 -17.79 12.53
CA HIS A 693 4.77 -16.99 11.68
C HIS A 693 5.14 -17.04 10.20
N ASN A 694 6.34 -17.55 9.85
CA ASN A 694 6.76 -17.59 8.46
C ASN A 694 6.22 -18.84 7.76
N THR A 695 5.22 -18.65 6.90
CA THR A 695 4.60 -19.70 6.08
C THR A 695 5.10 -19.72 4.64
N THR A 696 6.02 -18.81 4.25
CA THR A 696 6.55 -18.72 2.89
C THR A 696 7.73 -19.65 2.70
N ARG A 697 7.77 -20.36 1.56
CA ARG A 697 8.89 -21.23 1.15
C ARG A 697 9.18 -21.04 -0.32
N TYR A 698 10.43 -21.24 -0.68
CA TYR A 698 10.95 -21.00 -2.02
C TYR A 698 11.41 -22.33 -2.63
N TYR A 699 10.63 -22.86 -3.57
CA TYR A 699 10.91 -24.11 -4.28
C TYR A 699 10.53 -24.02 -5.75
N ASP A 700 11.22 -24.73 -6.60
CA ASP A 700 10.88 -24.84 -8.01
C ASP A 700 9.46 -25.41 -8.20
N GLY A 701 8.66 -24.70 -9.01
CA GLY A 701 7.24 -24.99 -9.20
C GLY A 701 6.31 -24.49 -8.12
N GLY A 702 6.84 -23.97 -7.00
CA GLY A 702 6.08 -23.39 -5.89
C GLY A 702 5.50 -22.01 -6.22
N SER A 703 4.34 -21.71 -5.62
CA SER A 703 3.75 -20.36 -5.66
C SER A 703 4.43 -19.43 -4.64
N PRO A 704 4.72 -18.16 -5.00
CA PRO A 704 5.22 -17.14 -4.06
C PRO A 704 4.25 -16.83 -2.90
N THR A 705 2.98 -17.12 -3.09
CA THR A 705 1.89 -16.85 -2.16
C THR A 705 1.37 -18.10 -1.44
N ALA A 706 2.03 -19.27 -1.67
CA ALA A 706 1.69 -20.53 -1.04
C ALA A 706 1.89 -20.48 0.48
N ILE A 707 0.93 -21.02 1.22
CA ILE A 707 0.98 -21.19 2.66
C ILE A 707 1.51 -22.59 2.97
N TRP A 708 2.71 -22.64 3.56
CA TRP A 708 3.34 -23.88 3.97
C TRP A 708 3.10 -24.16 5.44
N ALA A 709 2.57 -25.32 5.75
CA ALA A 709 2.31 -25.79 7.11
C ALA A 709 2.31 -27.33 7.14
N VAL A 710 2.37 -27.91 8.33
CA VAL A 710 2.19 -29.36 8.50
C VAL A 710 0.70 -29.67 8.46
N ARG A 711 0.30 -30.70 7.73
CA ARG A 711 -1.11 -31.14 7.68
C ARG A 711 -1.55 -31.63 9.03
N SER A 712 -2.78 -31.34 9.42
CA SER A 712 -3.39 -31.75 10.67
C SER A 712 -4.70 -32.49 10.42
N ALA A 713 -4.93 -33.57 11.15
CA ALA A 713 -6.22 -34.25 11.23
C ALA A 713 -7.13 -33.66 12.32
N GLY A 714 -6.69 -32.57 13.00
CA GLY A 714 -7.44 -31.96 14.08
C GLY A 714 -6.95 -32.37 15.47
N ILE A 715 -7.79 -32.09 16.45
CA ILE A 715 -7.52 -32.45 17.87
C ILE A 715 -8.10 -33.83 18.17
N ASP A 716 -7.26 -34.72 18.68
CA ASP A 716 -7.70 -36.04 19.09
C ASP A 716 -8.67 -35.94 20.29
N PRO A 717 -9.91 -36.45 20.16
CA PRO A 717 -10.90 -36.35 21.21
C PRO A 717 -10.52 -37.07 22.53
N ALA A 718 -9.65 -38.10 22.44
CA ALA A 718 -9.24 -38.87 23.62
C ALA A 718 -8.17 -38.13 24.42
N THR A 719 -7.22 -37.49 23.77
CA THR A 719 -6.02 -36.95 24.44
C THR A 719 -5.96 -35.42 24.43
N GLY A 720 -6.73 -34.74 23.59
CA GLY A 720 -6.65 -33.30 23.38
C GLY A 720 -5.40 -32.79 22.66
N LYS A 721 -4.59 -33.73 22.16
CA LYS A 721 -3.39 -33.42 21.38
C LYS A 721 -3.73 -33.26 19.92
N GLU A 722 -2.96 -32.43 19.20
CA GLU A 722 -3.07 -32.33 17.75
C GLU A 722 -2.48 -33.57 17.07
N LEU A 723 -3.18 -34.07 16.08
CA LEU A 723 -2.78 -35.23 15.27
C LEU A 723 -2.29 -34.72 13.91
N PHE A 724 -0.98 -34.75 13.70
CA PHE A 724 -0.36 -34.35 12.46
C PHE A 724 -0.37 -35.46 11.43
N ILE A 725 -0.46 -35.08 10.15
CA ILE A 725 -0.36 -36.01 9.02
C ILE A 725 1.02 -35.74 8.37
N LYS A 726 1.89 -36.75 8.45
CA LYS A 726 3.22 -36.65 7.85
C LYS A 726 3.15 -36.59 6.33
N ARG A 727 4.28 -36.27 5.71
CA ARG A 727 4.38 -36.18 4.23
C ARG A 727 4.07 -37.53 3.56
N ASP A 728 4.43 -38.66 4.19
CA ASP A 728 4.11 -40.02 3.73
C ASP A 728 2.66 -40.46 3.98
N GLY A 729 1.85 -39.63 4.63
CA GLY A 729 0.45 -39.92 4.95
C GLY A 729 0.23 -40.61 6.29
N THR A 730 1.29 -40.97 7.03
CA THR A 730 1.14 -41.56 8.39
C THR A 730 0.82 -40.46 9.42
N TYR A 731 0.32 -40.90 10.60
CA TYR A 731 -0.10 -39.96 11.65
C TYR A 731 0.95 -39.87 12.76
N SER A 732 1.08 -38.72 13.38
CA SER A 732 1.99 -38.44 14.50
C SER A 732 1.39 -37.44 15.46
N PHE A 733 1.59 -37.60 16.76
CA PHE A 733 1.33 -36.56 17.77
C PHE A 733 2.52 -35.62 17.96
N THR A 734 3.63 -35.88 17.29
CA THR A 734 4.82 -35.04 17.33
C THR A 734 4.91 -34.21 16.04
N TYR A 735 5.03 -32.90 16.19
CA TYR A 735 5.27 -32.00 15.07
C TYR A 735 6.68 -32.20 14.52
N ASP A 736 6.81 -32.17 13.18
CA ASP A 736 8.09 -32.13 12.48
C ASP A 736 7.96 -31.15 11.32
N ALA A 737 8.76 -30.10 11.35
CA ALA A 737 8.77 -29.08 10.30
C ALA A 737 9.19 -29.64 8.92
N SER A 738 9.86 -30.83 8.87
CA SER A 738 10.17 -31.48 7.60
C SER A 738 8.94 -32.03 6.87
N ASP A 739 7.81 -32.19 7.58
CA ASP A 739 6.53 -32.63 7.03
C ASP A 739 5.68 -31.47 6.44
N GLU A 740 6.19 -30.23 6.46
CA GLU A 740 5.50 -29.10 5.83
C GLU A 740 5.20 -29.36 4.36
N VAL A 741 3.98 -29.03 3.94
CA VAL A 741 3.49 -29.07 2.55
C VAL A 741 2.69 -27.79 2.27
N VAL A 742 2.35 -27.56 1.03
CA VAL A 742 1.42 -26.49 0.65
C VAL A 742 0.03 -26.84 1.18
N CYS A 743 -0.48 -26.03 2.09
CA CYS A 743 -1.81 -26.15 2.68
C CYS A 743 -2.83 -25.15 2.15
N GLY A 744 -2.38 -24.14 1.42
CA GLY A 744 -3.22 -23.11 0.82
C GLY A 744 -2.40 -22.12 -0.02
N ASP A 745 -3.09 -21.14 -0.61
CA ASP A 745 -2.50 -20.04 -1.36
C ASP A 745 -3.28 -18.76 -1.05
N THR A 746 -2.59 -17.66 -0.75
CA THR A 746 -3.24 -16.39 -0.44
C THR A 746 -3.79 -15.69 -1.69
N GLU A 747 -3.34 -16.07 -2.89
CA GLU A 747 -3.88 -15.51 -4.14
C GLU A 747 -5.26 -16.10 -4.43
N PRO A 748 -6.31 -15.27 -4.60
CA PRO A 748 -7.65 -15.77 -4.88
C PRO A 748 -7.76 -16.39 -6.28
N ASP A 749 -8.65 -17.38 -6.43
CA ASP A 749 -8.95 -17.95 -7.74
C ASP A 749 -9.63 -16.95 -8.67
N VAL A 750 -10.43 -16.04 -8.12
CA VAL A 750 -11.00 -14.91 -8.83
C VAL A 750 -11.27 -13.75 -7.89
N GLU A 751 -10.95 -12.56 -8.35
CA GLU A 751 -11.38 -11.33 -7.71
C GLU A 751 -11.92 -10.34 -8.75
N GLY A 752 -12.74 -9.40 -8.32
CA GLY A 752 -13.28 -8.43 -9.25
C GLY A 752 -14.15 -7.38 -8.61
N LEU A 753 -14.79 -6.61 -9.48
CA LEU A 753 -15.64 -5.48 -9.11
C LEU A 753 -17.01 -5.62 -9.78
N LEU A 754 -18.06 -5.39 -9.03
CA LEU A 754 -19.43 -5.20 -9.52
C LEU A 754 -19.81 -3.74 -9.24
N GLY A 755 -20.10 -2.97 -10.27
CA GLY A 755 -20.48 -1.57 -10.17
C GLY A 755 -21.77 -1.23 -10.90
N THR A 756 -22.50 -0.25 -10.38
CA THR A 756 -23.61 0.37 -11.07
C THR A 756 -23.54 1.88 -10.97
N THR A 757 -23.75 2.59 -12.06
CA THR A 757 -23.84 4.05 -12.10
C THR A 757 -25.10 4.47 -12.84
N PHE A 758 -25.87 5.34 -12.21
CA PHE A 758 -27.08 5.89 -12.75
C PHE A 758 -27.01 7.42 -12.77
N TYR A 759 -27.28 8.01 -13.90
CA TYR A 759 -27.33 9.45 -14.08
C TYR A 759 -28.66 9.88 -14.67
N TYR A 760 -29.35 10.82 -14.04
CA TYR A 760 -30.64 11.33 -14.47
C TYR A 760 -30.73 12.83 -14.27
N LYS A 761 -30.63 13.63 -15.35
CA LYS A 761 -30.87 15.09 -15.38
C LYS A 761 -30.16 15.89 -14.26
N GLY A 762 -28.94 15.52 -13.90
CA GLY A 762 -28.17 16.16 -12.82
C GLY A 762 -28.09 15.31 -11.55
N PHE A 763 -29.02 14.40 -11.29
CA PHE A 763 -28.89 13.41 -10.23
C PHE A 763 -27.93 12.31 -10.65
N SER A 764 -27.02 11.92 -9.77
CA SER A 764 -26.11 10.80 -9.97
C SER A 764 -26.16 9.84 -8.77
N PHE A 765 -26.12 8.56 -9.07
CA PHE A 765 -26.00 7.48 -8.09
C PHE A 765 -24.95 6.49 -8.56
N SER A 766 -24.07 6.05 -7.68
CA SER A 766 -23.17 4.92 -7.96
C SER A 766 -23.00 4.03 -6.75
N CYS A 767 -22.77 2.73 -7.01
CA CYS A 767 -22.51 1.74 -5.98
C CYS A 767 -21.53 0.70 -6.53
N TYR A 768 -20.51 0.36 -5.74
CA TYR A 768 -19.46 -0.57 -6.13
C TYR A 768 -19.19 -1.59 -5.03
N PHE A 769 -19.08 -2.86 -5.44
CA PHE A 769 -18.71 -3.99 -4.61
C PHE A 769 -17.43 -4.62 -5.14
N ARG A 770 -16.53 -5.00 -4.23
CA ARG A 770 -15.39 -5.86 -4.53
C ARG A 770 -15.67 -7.25 -3.99
N TYR A 771 -15.34 -8.27 -4.77
CA TYR A 771 -15.44 -9.67 -4.36
C TYR A 771 -14.12 -10.40 -4.59
N GLN A 772 -13.84 -11.35 -3.69
CA GLN A 772 -12.71 -12.28 -3.80
C GLN A 772 -13.21 -13.68 -3.44
N TYR A 773 -12.77 -14.67 -4.18
CA TYR A 773 -13.18 -16.06 -3.99
C TYR A 773 -12.00 -17.00 -4.22
N GLY A 774 -11.85 -18.04 -3.36
CA GLY A 774 -10.91 -19.16 -3.52
C GLY A 774 -9.51 -18.92 -2.96
N GLY A 775 -9.24 -17.79 -2.28
CA GLY A 775 -7.99 -17.57 -1.53
C GLY A 775 -8.02 -18.23 -0.16
N GLN A 776 -6.84 -18.49 0.43
CA GLN A 776 -6.71 -18.96 1.80
C GLN A 776 -5.92 -17.94 2.64
N LEU A 777 -6.16 -17.99 3.95
CA LEU A 777 -5.48 -17.16 4.93
C LEU A 777 -4.97 -18.02 6.08
N PHE A 778 -3.72 -17.80 6.52
CA PHE A 778 -3.26 -18.31 7.82
C PHE A 778 -3.78 -17.38 8.92
N ASN A 779 -4.70 -17.86 9.74
CA ASN A 779 -5.38 -17.08 10.77
C ASN A 779 -4.49 -16.91 12.02
N SER A 780 -3.66 -15.89 12.03
CA SER A 780 -2.76 -15.57 13.15
C SER A 780 -3.51 -15.24 14.43
N SER A 781 -4.74 -14.67 14.36
CA SER A 781 -5.54 -14.42 15.56
C SER A 781 -5.91 -15.71 16.29
N LEU A 782 -6.24 -16.78 15.56
CA LEU A 782 -6.47 -18.09 16.16
C LEU A 782 -5.17 -18.71 16.68
N PHE A 783 -4.09 -18.54 15.93
CA PHE A 783 -2.81 -19.11 16.29
C PHE A 783 -2.25 -18.48 17.56
N ASP A 784 -2.23 -17.14 17.65
CA ASP A 784 -1.62 -16.39 18.75
C ASP A 784 -2.55 -16.18 19.95
N LYS A 785 -3.81 -15.78 19.70
CA LYS A 785 -4.75 -15.35 20.74
C LYS A 785 -5.74 -16.43 21.20
N VAL A 786 -5.62 -17.65 20.65
CA VAL A 786 -6.40 -18.81 21.09
C VAL A 786 -5.50 -19.93 21.58
N GLU A 787 -4.53 -20.39 20.80
CA GLU A 787 -3.72 -21.56 21.18
C GLU A 787 -2.33 -21.25 21.73
N ASN A 788 -1.61 -20.21 21.21
CA ASN A 788 -0.27 -19.87 21.68
C ASN A 788 -0.26 -18.81 22.79
N ILE A 789 -1.15 -18.95 23.77
CA ILE A 789 -1.21 -18.09 24.94
C ILE A 789 -0.18 -18.59 25.96
N GLY A 790 0.99 -17.95 25.99
CA GLY A 790 2.07 -18.27 26.93
C GLY A 790 1.91 -17.62 28.32
N THR A 791 2.86 -17.85 29.19
CA THR A 791 2.89 -17.28 30.55
C THR A 791 2.93 -15.76 30.57
N ALA A 792 3.53 -15.12 29.56
CA ALA A 792 3.50 -13.66 29.41
C ALA A 792 2.19 -13.16 28.79
N ASP A 793 1.65 -13.91 27.81
CA ASP A 793 0.49 -13.47 27.03
C ASP A 793 -0.83 -13.67 27.77
N VAL A 794 -0.88 -14.57 28.77
CA VAL A 794 -2.08 -14.83 29.56
C VAL A 794 -2.57 -13.59 30.32
N TYR A 795 -1.70 -12.63 30.60
CA TYR A 795 -2.05 -11.36 31.23
C TYR A 795 -2.64 -10.32 30.26
N ASN A 796 -2.66 -10.62 28.96
CA ASN A 796 -3.30 -9.82 27.94
C ASN A 796 -4.72 -10.33 27.67
N ASN A 797 -5.63 -9.45 27.17
CA ASN A 797 -6.95 -9.89 26.75
C ASN A 797 -6.86 -10.80 25.52
N GLN A 798 -7.73 -11.79 25.45
CA GLN A 798 -7.72 -12.87 24.48
C GLN A 798 -9.00 -12.91 23.65
N ASP A 799 -8.94 -13.64 22.52
CA ASP A 799 -10.13 -13.98 21.73
C ASP A 799 -11.03 -14.93 22.52
N ARG A 800 -12.35 -14.70 22.49
CA ARG A 800 -13.37 -15.52 23.19
C ARG A 800 -13.32 -17.00 22.85
N ARG A 801 -12.88 -17.36 21.62
CA ARG A 801 -12.70 -18.75 21.19
C ARG A 801 -11.67 -19.51 22.04
N ALA A 802 -10.73 -18.79 22.68
CA ALA A 802 -9.78 -19.40 23.62
C ALA A 802 -10.46 -19.98 24.86
N LEU A 803 -11.65 -19.49 25.24
CA LEU A 803 -12.41 -20.02 26.36
C LEU A 803 -13.39 -21.12 25.91
N TYR A 804 -14.12 -20.88 24.80
CA TYR A 804 -15.28 -21.71 24.46
C TYR A 804 -14.99 -22.95 23.63
N ASP A 805 -13.98 -22.90 22.76
CA ASP A 805 -13.74 -23.96 21.77
C ASP A 805 -12.55 -24.86 22.13
N ARG A 806 -12.12 -24.83 23.39
CA ARG A 806 -10.94 -25.61 23.88
C ARG A 806 -11.34 -27.01 24.31
N TRP A 807 -10.43 -27.93 24.05
CA TRP A 807 -10.58 -29.32 24.51
C TRP A 807 -10.52 -29.41 26.05
N SER A 808 -11.42 -30.22 26.59
CA SER A 808 -11.43 -30.65 27.98
C SER A 808 -12.10 -31.99 28.10
N VAL A 809 -12.05 -32.64 29.30
CA VAL A 809 -12.73 -33.93 29.56
C VAL A 809 -14.22 -33.82 29.27
N ASN A 810 -14.80 -32.60 29.43
CA ASN A 810 -16.23 -32.33 29.22
C ASN A 810 -16.54 -31.79 27.81
N ASN A 811 -15.50 -31.41 27.04
CA ASN A 811 -15.63 -30.93 25.66
C ASN A 811 -14.58 -31.60 24.76
N ARG A 812 -14.83 -32.87 24.42
CA ARG A 812 -13.87 -33.71 23.68
C ARG A 812 -13.82 -33.40 22.17
N ASN A 813 -14.90 -32.88 21.61
CA ASN A 813 -15.00 -32.54 20.19
C ASN A 813 -14.64 -31.05 19.91
N ALA A 814 -13.60 -30.55 20.57
CA ALA A 814 -13.16 -29.19 20.45
C ALA A 814 -12.31 -28.96 19.20
N LEU A 815 -12.34 -27.74 18.69
CA LEU A 815 -11.52 -27.29 17.56
C LEU A 815 -10.06 -27.03 17.95
N TYR A 816 -9.82 -26.67 19.24
CA TYR A 816 -8.52 -26.25 19.74
C TYR A 816 -8.05 -27.14 20.91
N LYS A 817 -6.73 -27.20 21.09
CA LYS A 817 -6.12 -27.96 22.20
C LYS A 817 -6.65 -27.51 23.57
N GLY A 818 -6.44 -28.28 24.59
CA GLY A 818 -6.69 -27.91 25.97
C GLY A 818 -5.92 -26.61 26.35
N ILE A 819 -6.46 -25.85 27.30
CA ILE A 819 -5.79 -24.63 27.78
C ILE A 819 -4.45 -24.99 28.42
N SER A 820 -3.36 -24.40 27.94
CA SER A 820 -2.02 -24.62 28.48
C SER A 820 -1.15 -23.38 28.21
N MET A 821 -0.47 -22.88 29.24
CA MET A 821 0.49 -21.79 29.13
C MET A 821 1.91 -22.23 28.76
N VAL A 822 2.17 -23.53 28.74
CA VAL A 822 3.52 -24.10 28.52
C VAL A 822 3.63 -24.90 27.22
N GLN A 823 2.51 -25.39 26.69
CA GLN A 823 2.50 -26.15 25.46
C GLN A 823 2.40 -25.22 24.25
N LYS A 824 3.44 -25.22 23.44
CA LYS A 824 3.49 -24.49 22.18
C LYS A 824 2.66 -25.22 21.11
N THR A 825 1.94 -24.45 20.32
CA THR A 825 1.26 -24.91 19.10
C THR A 825 2.09 -24.52 17.89
N ASP A 826 2.35 -25.47 17.00
CA ASP A 826 3.12 -25.27 15.80
C ASP A 826 2.23 -24.97 14.59
N LYS A 827 2.83 -24.45 13.51
CA LYS A 827 2.11 -24.12 12.27
C LYS A 827 1.48 -25.36 11.65
N SER A 828 0.17 -25.41 11.63
CA SER A 828 -0.55 -26.52 10.99
C SER A 828 -1.69 -26.04 10.09
N SER A 829 -2.20 -26.93 9.25
CA SER A 829 -3.31 -26.63 8.34
C SER A 829 -4.61 -26.26 9.06
N ARG A 830 -4.73 -26.47 10.38
CA ARG A 830 -5.91 -26.04 11.17
C ARG A 830 -6.11 -24.51 11.16
N PHE A 831 -5.03 -23.77 10.97
CA PHE A 831 -5.05 -22.30 10.92
C PHE A 831 -5.15 -21.75 9.50
N VAL A 832 -5.10 -22.61 8.48
CA VAL A 832 -5.29 -22.22 7.08
C VAL A 832 -6.77 -22.31 6.75
N MET A 833 -7.39 -21.19 6.46
CA MET A 833 -8.83 -21.05 6.27
C MET A 833 -9.15 -20.48 4.91
N ASP A 834 -10.24 -20.94 4.27
CA ASP A 834 -10.73 -20.38 3.01
C ASP A 834 -11.29 -18.98 3.24
N GLU A 835 -10.67 -17.97 2.61
CA GLU A 835 -11.09 -16.59 2.70
C GLU A 835 -11.84 -16.15 1.44
N ASN A 836 -13.15 -16.02 1.57
CA ASN A 836 -14.00 -15.39 0.57
C ASN A 836 -14.52 -14.07 1.12
N THR A 837 -14.39 -12.99 0.36
CA THR A 837 -14.78 -11.67 0.81
C THR A 837 -15.74 -10.97 -0.16
N LEU A 838 -16.66 -10.19 0.42
CA LEU A 838 -17.49 -9.23 -0.29
C LEU A 838 -17.43 -7.90 0.46
N THR A 839 -16.92 -6.87 -0.19
CA THR A 839 -16.77 -5.53 0.39
C THR A 839 -17.61 -4.52 -0.39
N CYS A 840 -18.40 -3.71 0.29
CA CYS A 840 -19.04 -2.54 -0.32
C CYS A 840 -18.04 -1.38 -0.28
N GLU A 841 -17.35 -1.17 -1.41
CA GLU A 841 -16.26 -0.18 -1.56
C GLU A 841 -16.77 1.25 -1.48
N SER A 842 -17.87 1.55 -2.20
CA SER A 842 -18.43 2.90 -2.18
C SER A 842 -19.90 2.95 -2.58
N ILE A 843 -20.63 3.90 -1.98
CA ILE A 843 -21.94 4.39 -2.44
C ILE A 843 -21.82 5.91 -2.56
N ASN A 844 -22.20 6.45 -3.73
CA ASN A 844 -22.19 7.89 -3.97
C ASN A 844 -23.56 8.35 -4.48
N ILE A 845 -24.02 9.49 -3.95
CA ILE A 845 -25.23 10.21 -4.41
C ILE A 845 -24.81 11.64 -4.66
N GLY A 846 -25.09 12.14 -5.86
CA GLY A 846 -24.71 13.49 -6.25
C GLY A 846 -25.86 14.22 -6.95
N TYR A 847 -25.82 15.54 -6.88
CA TYR A 847 -26.74 16.40 -7.62
C TYR A 847 -26.00 17.64 -8.16
N GLU A 848 -26.07 17.80 -9.48
CA GLU A 848 -25.63 19.00 -10.18
C GLU A 848 -26.83 19.92 -10.41
N PHE A 849 -26.79 21.11 -9.82
CA PHE A 849 -27.88 22.07 -9.97
C PHE A 849 -27.97 22.64 -11.37
N PRO A 850 -29.19 22.80 -11.95
CA PRO A 850 -29.35 23.48 -13.21
C PRO A 850 -28.80 24.91 -13.16
N LEU A 851 -28.26 25.38 -14.29
CA LEU A 851 -27.62 26.70 -14.40
C LEU A 851 -28.52 27.87 -13.94
N ASN A 852 -29.83 27.79 -14.16
CA ASN A 852 -30.80 28.80 -13.72
C ASN A 852 -30.89 28.90 -12.17
N ILE A 853 -30.65 27.80 -11.46
CA ILE A 853 -30.59 27.80 -10.00
C ILE A 853 -29.21 28.32 -9.55
N ALA A 854 -28.12 27.84 -10.14
CA ALA A 854 -26.78 28.27 -9.79
C ALA A 854 -26.60 29.81 -9.96
N LYS A 855 -27.12 30.35 -11.06
CA LYS A 855 -27.09 31.82 -11.33
C LYS A 855 -27.82 32.67 -10.28
N LYS A 856 -28.83 32.15 -9.58
CA LYS A 856 -29.50 32.88 -8.49
C LYS A 856 -28.56 33.15 -7.31
N PHE A 857 -27.52 32.32 -7.17
CA PHE A 857 -26.47 32.47 -6.15
C PHE A 857 -25.18 33.11 -6.71
N GLY A 858 -25.23 33.67 -7.93
CA GLY A 858 -24.05 34.27 -8.58
C GLY A 858 -23.03 33.24 -9.09
N MET A 859 -23.43 31.97 -9.23
CA MET A 859 -22.53 30.87 -9.60
C MET A 859 -22.80 30.40 -11.02
N GLN A 860 -21.76 29.93 -11.71
CA GLN A 860 -21.85 29.29 -13.03
C GLN A 860 -22.14 27.79 -12.92
N ALA A 861 -21.69 27.16 -11.84
CA ALA A 861 -21.97 25.77 -11.53
C ALA A 861 -22.06 25.58 -10.01
N LEU A 862 -22.97 24.68 -9.58
CA LEU A 862 -23.12 24.26 -8.19
C LEU A 862 -23.40 22.78 -8.16
N SER A 863 -22.68 22.01 -7.34
CA SER A 863 -22.86 20.57 -7.13
C SER A 863 -22.74 20.20 -5.66
N ILE A 864 -23.48 19.20 -5.24
CA ILE A 864 -23.37 18.56 -3.93
C ILE A 864 -23.23 17.05 -4.13
N GLN A 865 -22.46 16.40 -3.26
CA GLN A 865 -22.29 14.96 -3.27
C GLN A 865 -22.24 14.44 -1.84
N ALA A 866 -22.80 13.25 -1.63
CA ALA A 866 -22.69 12.50 -0.39
C ALA A 866 -22.13 11.11 -0.72
N ASN A 867 -21.07 10.71 -0.03
CA ASN A 867 -20.37 9.46 -0.28
C ASN A 867 -20.24 8.66 1.00
N MET A 868 -20.29 7.34 0.87
CA MET A 868 -19.87 6.40 1.90
C MET A 868 -18.82 5.46 1.32
N ASN A 869 -17.71 5.27 2.01
CA ASN A 869 -16.65 4.35 1.61
C ASN A 869 -16.43 3.28 2.69
N ASP A 870 -15.99 2.10 2.26
CA ASP A 870 -15.71 0.94 3.12
C ASP A 870 -16.87 0.61 4.07
N ILE A 871 -18.11 0.54 3.51
CA ILE A 871 -19.36 0.49 4.26
C ILE A 871 -19.47 -0.80 5.08
N PHE A 872 -19.15 -1.93 4.46
CA PHE A 872 -19.06 -3.22 5.13
C PHE A 872 -18.10 -4.17 4.40
N ARG A 873 -17.54 -5.09 5.14
CA ARG A 873 -16.80 -6.25 4.64
C ARG A 873 -17.40 -7.51 5.24
N CYS A 874 -17.84 -8.42 4.40
CA CYS A 874 -18.21 -9.78 4.77
C CYS A 874 -17.04 -10.70 4.43
N SER A 875 -16.57 -11.48 5.38
CA SER A 875 -15.50 -12.48 5.18
C SER A 875 -15.94 -13.80 5.80
N THR A 876 -15.54 -14.91 5.17
CA THR A 876 -15.70 -16.26 5.74
C THR A 876 -14.75 -16.50 6.91
N VAL A 877 -13.68 -15.69 7.03
CA VAL A 877 -12.69 -15.77 8.11
C VAL A 877 -12.84 -14.60 9.06
N LYS A 878 -12.96 -14.90 10.37
CA LYS A 878 -12.88 -13.89 11.42
C LYS A 878 -11.46 -13.85 11.98
N ALA A 879 -10.74 -12.78 11.61
CA ALA A 879 -9.38 -12.50 12.09
C ALA A 879 -9.28 -11.01 12.41
N GLU A 880 -8.53 -10.63 13.45
CA GLU A 880 -8.34 -9.23 13.80
C GLU A 880 -7.60 -8.47 12.70
N ARG A 881 -8.07 -7.27 12.42
CA ARG A 881 -7.50 -6.33 11.45
C ARG A 881 -7.38 -4.94 12.05
N GLY A 882 -6.39 -4.16 11.58
CA GLY A 882 -6.13 -2.85 12.15
C GLY A 882 -5.54 -2.96 13.56
N ILE A 883 -4.46 -3.75 13.71
CA ILE A 883 -3.89 -4.12 15.00
C ILE A 883 -3.29 -2.89 15.71
N ASP A 884 -2.48 -2.10 15.00
CA ASP A 884 -1.86 -0.88 15.55
C ASP A 884 -2.73 0.36 15.36
N TYR A 885 -3.62 0.32 14.36
CA TYR A 885 -4.56 1.37 14.04
C TYR A 885 -5.82 0.78 13.38
N PRO A 886 -7.04 1.03 13.90
CA PRO A 886 -8.25 0.37 13.39
C PRO A 886 -8.63 0.83 11.98
N PHE A 887 -9.36 -0.01 11.25
CA PHE A 887 -10.05 0.39 10.03
C PHE A 887 -11.16 1.39 10.33
N ALA A 888 -11.52 2.21 9.36
CA ALA A 888 -12.57 3.20 9.50
C ALA A 888 -13.57 3.12 8.35
N ARG A 889 -14.85 3.34 8.66
CA ARG A 889 -15.93 3.58 7.71
C ARG A 889 -16.12 5.08 7.58
N THR A 890 -16.13 5.58 6.35
CA THR A 890 -16.15 7.01 6.07
C THR A 890 -17.47 7.44 5.46
N VAL A 891 -18.07 8.49 5.99
CA VAL A 891 -19.19 9.23 5.38
C VAL A 891 -18.71 10.62 5.04
N SER A 892 -18.83 11.03 3.79
CA SER A 892 -18.32 12.31 3.31
C SER A 892 -19.37 13.11 2.52
N PHE A 893 -19.24 14.43 2.60
CA PHE A 893 -20.05 15.40 1.87
C PHE A 893 -19.14 16.36 1.13
N SER A 894 -19.47 16.64 -0.11
CA SER A 894 -18.70 17.57 -0.96
C SER A 894 -19.62 18.65 -1.54
N ILE A 895 -19.13 19.88 -1.56
CA ILE A 895 -19.77 21.03 -2.20
C ILE A 895 -18.79 21.59 -3.22
N GLY A 896 -19.23 21.71 -4.47
CA GLY A 896 -18.47 22.36 -5.55
C GLY A 896 -19.22 23.55 -6.11
N ALA A 897 -18.54 24.70 -6.22
CA ALA A 897 -19.08 25.94 -6.79
C ALA A 897 -18.08 26.54 -7.78
N THR A 898 -18.56 27.10 -8.88
CA THR A 898 -17.77 27.89 -9.85
C THR A 898 -18.44 29.23 -10.06
N PHE A 899 -17.66 30.32 -9.94
CA PHE A 899 -18.09 31.72 -10.04
C PHE A 899 -17.66 32.38 -11.34
#